data_4d4b68c353a96a34d62a14e9055f0d00
#
_entry.id   4d4b68c353a96a34d62a14e9055f0d00
#
_cell.length_a   1.000
_cell.length_b   1.000
_cell.length_c   1.000
_cell.angle_alpha   90.00
_cell.angle_beta   90.00
_cell.angle_gamma   90.00
#
_symmetry.space_group_name_H-M   'P 1'
#
loop_
_entity.id
_entity.type
_entity.pdbx_description
1 polymer ?
#
loop_
_entity_poly.entity_id
_entity_poly.type
_entity_poly.pdbx_seq_one_letter_code
_entity_poly.pdbx_strand_id
1 'polypeptide(L)'
;MTVPQAQPEINEPSPAMIGLIDDERIKNAESEPGNWLAYGRTYEEQRFSPLTQINKSNVADLGVAWYKDMGTNRALESTPIVVDDIMFFTTSWSRVYAVSALTGEELWFYDPKVPREWGRRACCDVVNRGVAVYKGKVYVASLDGRLIALNAATGEKVWEVDTITDRDRFYTITGAPRVANGKVFIGNGGAEYGVRGYVTAYDAENGDQVWRFFTVPGDPALPFENPQMEMAAKTWKGGEWWKVGGGGTVWNSIVYDPDFNQLYLGVGNGSPWTRVIRSPGGGDNLFLSSIVALDADTGAYKWHYQTTPGDNWDYTAVQDMALADMEVDGVDRKVLLQAPKNGFFYVLDRSDGELLRANPFATVTWASEVDLVTGRPVENPELDYTENAKWVLPGPLGAHNWQAMSVDVDAGLVYLPAQDNPLIYEMVDTWKETGIYKRNPGGWNTGLEFGRITQILLDNFDEQPTPKGYLKAFDPLTGEDRWVIEIPHYWNGGVLGTSGGLVFHGDALGMFTAYDKENGEILWQYNTYTSMLAPPITFEAEGVQYVSILTGTGGGDLFSGEPLPPVAEHASLTYNNSGRLLVFKLGGAVELSVPNHRDRSIPAQDLTQVNDSAIARGELHYNEYCGFCHGLVVRSGGAIADLRQMNDATHEVFNQIVIDGIYGSKGMAGFADVLTPSQADDIHQFVRARANQDREVSLGNMKPELAQLTWQ
;
A
#
# COMPACT_ATOMS: atom_id res chain seq x y z
N MET A 1 46.78 35.67 26.18
CA MET A 1 45.58 35.17 26.87
C MET A 1 44.45 35.23 25.87
N THR A 2 44.16 34.13 25.22
CA THR A 2 43.03 33.98 24.28
C THR A 2 41.81 33.54 25.09
N VAL A 3 40.78 34.38 25.03
CA VAL A 3 39.46 34.09 25.65
C VAL A 3 38.81 32.95 24.84
N PRO A 4 38.33 31.86 25.47
CA PRO A 4 37.58 30.86 24.75
C PRO A 4 36.21 31.46 24.32
N GLN A 5 35.87 31.35 23.04
CA GLN A 5 34.51 31.60 22.58
C GLN A 5 33.62 30.50 23.14
N ALA A 6 32.57 30.90 23.86
CA ALA A 6 31.50 30.00 24.28
C ALA A 6 30.79 29.49 23.02
N GLN A 7 30.68 28.19 22.90
CA GLN A 7 29.75 27.55 21.94
C GLN A 7 28.32 27.94 22.33
N PRO A 8 27.44 28.20 21.37
CA PRO A 8 26.03 28.41 21.70
C PRO A 8 25.46 27.14 22.38
N GLU A 9 24.87 27.31 23.55
CA GLU A 9 24.09 26.29 24.21
C GLU A 9 22.90 25.95 23.27
N ILE A 10 22.91 24.75 22.73
CA ILE A 10 21.75 24.19 22.07
C ILE A 10 20.71 24.00 23.18
N ASN A 11 19.64 24.82 23.16
CA ASN A 11 18.49 24.63 24.04
C ASN A 11 17.79 23.34 23.62
N GLU A 12 18.17 22.22 24.21
CA GLU A 12 17.39 20.98 24.07
C GLU A 12 15.97 21.24 24.60
N PRO A 13 14.89 20.97 23.83
CA PRO A 13 13.55 21.13 24.34
C PRO A 13 13.36 20.25 25.58
N SER A 14 12.70 20.80 26.60
CA SER A 14 12.38 20.05 27.81
C SER A 14 11.61 18.77 27.41
N PRO A 15 11.98 17.58 27.91
CA PRO A 15 11.31 16.32 27.55
C PRO A 15 9.78 16.32 27.70
N ALA A 16 9.23 17.21 28.50
CA ALA A 16 7.80 17.39 28.72
C ALA A 16 7.06 18.15 27.58
N MET A 17 7.81 18.67 26.57
CA MET A 17 7.24 19.53 25.52
C MET A 17 7.26 18.87 24.12
N ILE A 18 7.77 17.65 23.98
CA ILE A 18 7.94 16.97 22.69
C ILE A 18 6.61 16.35 22.24
N GLY A 19 6.24 16.58 20.96
CA GLY A 19 5.07 15.97 20.33
C GLY A 19 3.73 16.42 20.90
N LEU A 20 3.64 17.64 21.43
CA LEU A 20 2.40 18.23 21.93
C LEU A 20 1.50 18.71 20.77
N ILE A 21 1.16 17.80 19.88
CA ILE A 21 0.15 18.01 18.83
C ILE A 21 -1.23 17.74 19.47
N ASP A 22 -2.17 18.66 19.28
CA ASP A 22 -3.58 18.47 19.62
C ASP A 22 -4.47 18.86 18.43
N ASP A 23 -5.80 18.75 18.60
CA ASP A 23 -6.75 19.02 17.53
C ASP A 23 -6.66 20.46 17.03
N GLU A 24 -6.47 21.43 17.94
CA GLU A 24 -6.34 22.85 17.56
C GLU A 24 -5.05 23.13 16.80
N ARG A 25 -3.95 22.46 17.16
CA ARG A 25 -2.69 22.60 16.46
C ARG A 25 -2.76 22.02 15.03
N ILE A 26 -3.42 20.86 14.84
CA ILE A 26 -3.61 20.28 13.50
C ILE A 26 -4.55 21.15 12.66
N LYS A 27 -5.65 21.64 13.20
CA LYS A 27 -6.57 22.57 12.51
C LYS A 27 -5.88 23.86 12.07
N ASN A 28 -4.93 24.33 12.85
CA ASN A 28 -4.19 25.57 12.57
C ASN A 28 -2.82 25.31 11.96
N ALA A 29 -2.57 24.13 11.37
CA ALA A 29 -1.27 23.74 10.81
C ALA A 29 -0.73 24.71 9.74
N GLU A 30 -1.61 25.47 9.07
CA GLU A 30 -1.20 26.54 8.14
C GLU A 30 -0.46 27.68 8.83
N SER A 31 -0.62 27.87 10.14
CA SER A 31 0.14 28.88 10.93
C SER A 31 1.56 28.44 11.27
N GLU A 32 1.86 27.15 11.12
CA GLU A 32 3.19 26.56 11.36
C GLU A 32 3.63 25.66 10.18
N PRO A 33 3.77 26.24 8.97
CA PRO A 33 3.97 25.49 7.73
C PRO A 33 5.26 24.66 7.69
N GLY A 34 6.20 24.92 8.61
CA GLY A 34 7.44 24.17 8.78
C GLY A 34 7.25 22.80 9.39
N ASN A 35 6.11 22.49 10.00
CA ASN A 35 5.79 21.20 10.56
C ASN A 35 4.95 20.33 9.60
N TRP A 36 5.03 19.01 9.78
CA TRP A 36 4.21 18.02 9.10
C TRP A 36 3.43 17.21 10.15
N LEU A 37 2.25 17.72 10.56
CA LEU A 37 1.59 17.35 11.81
C LEU A 37 0.68 16.11 11.72
N ALA A 38 0.19 15.78 10.54
CA ALA A 38 -0.67 14.62 10.26
C ALA A 38 -0.17 13.85 9.03
N TYR A 39 -0.75 12.72 8.71
CA TYR A 39 -0.33 11.85 7.60
C TYR A 39 -0.27 12.62 6.27
N GLY A 40 -1.32 13.37 5.92
CA GLY A 40 -1.35 14.28 4.77
C GLY A 40 -1.04 15.74 5.12
N ARG A 41 -0.31 16.03 6.16
CA ARG A 41 0.10 17.31 6.74
C ARG A 41 -0.95 17.95 7.68
N THR A 42 -2.20 18.00 7.26
CA THR A 42 -3.35 18.56 7.97
C THR A 42 -4.49 17.55 8.03
N TYR A 43 -5.63 17.90 8.66
CA TYR A 43 -6.83 17.06 8.64
C TYR A 43 -7.46 16.91 7.23
N GLU A 44 -7.21 17.87 6.33
CA GLU A 44 -7.68 17.81 4.95
C GLU A 44 -6.96 16.76 4.10
N GLU A 45 -5.84 16.21 4.59
CA GLU A 45 -5.03 15.16 3.93
C GLU A 45 -4.59 15.52 2.51
N GLN A 46 -4.45 16.81 2.18
CA GLN A 46 -4.15 17.31 0.82
C GLN A 46 -2.71 17.04 0.38
N ARG A 47 -1.79 16.80 1.32
CA ARG A 47 -0.37 16.56 1.06
C ARG A 47 0.26 17.64 0.15
N PHE A 48 -0.13 18.88 0.38
CA PHE A 48 0.37 20.08 -0.26
C PHE A 48 1.04 20.98 0.78
N SER A 49 2.23 21.51 0.48
CA SER A 49 2.97 22.37 1.41
C SER A 49 2.98 23.82 0.95
N PRO A 50 2.70 24.79 1.86
CA PRO A 50 2.80 26.20 1.54
C PRO A 50 4.25 26.73 1.53
N LEU A 51 5.25 25.93 1.87
CA LEU A 51 6.66 26.33 1.88
C LEU A 51 7.16 26.68 0.47
N THR A 52 7.95 27.76 0.36
CA THR A 52 8.42 28.34 -0.91
C THR A 52 9.93 28.58 -0.99
N GLN A 53 10.68 28.29 0.08
CA GLN A 53 12.15 28.52 0.09
C GLN A 53 12.83 27.66 -0.99
N ILE A 54 12.41 26.39 -1.15
CA ILE A 54 12.76 25.54 -2.30
C ILE A 54 11.70 25.77 -3.38
N ASN A 55 12.13 26.24 -4.56
CA ASN A 55 11.21 26.64 -5.63
C ASN A 55 11.82 26.41 -7.02
N LYS A 56 11.04 26.69 -8.07
CA LYS A 56 11.45 26.48 -9.48
C LYS A 56 12.79 27.14 -9.85
N SER A 57 13.16 28.25 -9.23
CA SER A 57 14.37 29.01 -9.59
C SER A 57 15.66 28.49 -8.95
N ASN A 58 15.55 27.66 -7.89
CA ASN A 58 16.70 27.20 -7.11
C ASN A 58 16.75 25.70 -6.84
N VAL A 59 15.74 24.94 -7.25
CA VAL A 59 15.68 23.50 -7.01
C VAL A 59 16.86 22.74 -7.63
N ALA A 60 17.51 23.30 -8.65
CA ALA A 60 18.71 22.73 -9.25
C ALA A 60 19.88 22.62 -8.25
N ASP A 61 19.89 23.43 -7.19
CA ASP A 61 20.89 23.40 -6.12
C ASP A 61 20.53 22.43 -4.96
N LEU A 62 19.44 21.67 -5.09
CA LEU A 62 19.00 20.70 -4.09
C LEU A 62 19.95 19.51 -4.02
N GLY A 63 20.44 19.18 -2.83
CA GLY A 63 21.33 18.07 -2.59
C GLY A 63 21.10 17.42 -1.24
N VAL A 64 21.71 16.27 -1.00
CA VAL A 64 21.56 15.53 0.27
C VAL A 64 22.16 16.32 1.43
N ALA A 65 21.33 16.62 2.44
CA ALA A 65 21.75 17.20 3.70
C ALA A 65 22.31 16.13 4.64
N TRP A 66 21.60 15.05 4.77
CA TRP A 66 21.98 13.84 5.50
C TRP A 66 21.12 12.65 5.06
N TYR A 67 21.58 11.44 5.38
CA TYR A 67 20.78 10.22 5.21
C TYR A 67 21.05 9.21 6.33
N LYS A 68 20.12 8.28 6.51
CA LYS A 68 20.23 7.20 7.49
C LYS A 68 19.89 5.86 6.82
N ASP A 69 20.82 4.90 6.87
CA ASP A 69 20.56 3.52 6.48
C ASP A 69 19.70 2.83 7.55
N MET A 70 18.59 2.25 7.16
CA MET A 70 17.63 1.65 8.08
C MET A 70 17.91 0.16 8.37
N GLY A 71 18.98 -0.39 7.78
CA GLY A 71 19.38 -1.78 8.01
C GLY A 71 18.33 -2.81 7.58
N THR A 72 17.54 -2.50 6.58
CA THR A 72 16.50 -3.39 6.03
C THR A 72 16.59 -3.44 4.52
N ASN A 73 16.27 -4.61 3.96
CA ASN A 73 16.08 -4.82 2.53
C ASN A 73 14.59 -4.98 2.16
N ARG A 74 13.68 -4.61 3.05
CA ARG A 74 12.22 -4.68 2.85
C ARG A 74 11.69 -3.30 2.53
N ALA A 75 10.46 -3.25 2.00
CA ALA A 75 9.80 -2.00 1.65
C ALA A 75 9.71 -0.98 2.80
N LEU A 76 9.89 0.29 2.46
CA LEU A 76 9.64 1.42 3.33
C LEU A 76 8.53 2.28 2.71
N GLU A 77 7.37 2.35 3.37
CA GLU A 77 6.15 3.01 2.88
C GLU A 77 5.71 4.18 3.77
N SER A 78 6.47 4.47 4.83
CA SER A 78 6.06 5.41 5.87
C SER A 78 6.05 6.85 5.38
N THR A 79 5.00 7.59 5.77
CA THR A 79 5.03 9.06 5.81
C THR A 79 5.57 9.50 7.16
N PRO A 80 6.69 10.22 7.24
CA PRO A 80 7.15 10.79 8.50
C PRO A 80 6.23 11.90 9.02
N ILE A 81 6.12 12.01 10.35
CA ILE A 81 5.57 13.19 11.04
C ILE A 81 6.75 14.02 11.53
N VAL A 82 6.74 15.32 11.26
CA VAL A 82 7.78 16.24 11.73
C VAL A 82 7.14 17.32 12.58
N VAL A 83 7.60 17.43 13.81
CA VAL A 83 7.13 18.41 14.78
C VAL A 83 8.26 18.81 15.71
N ASP A 84 8.43 20.11 15.91
CA ASP A 84 9.42 20.67 16.86
C ASP A 84 10.83 20.09 16.63
N ASP A 85 11.29 20.06 15.35
CA ASP A 85 12.58 19.56 14.88
C ASP A 85 12.83 18.05 15.12
N ILE A 86 11.79 17.28 15.44
CA ILE A 86 11.85 15.83 15.59
C ILE A 86 11.03 15.16 14.50
N MET A 87 11.62 14.15 13.87
CA MET A 87 10.96 13.33 12.85
C MET A 87 10.64 11.96 13.42
N PHE A 88 9.34 11.57 13.36
CA PHE A 88 8.83 10.26 13.75
C PHE A 88 8.38 9.48 12.52
N PHE A 89 8.84 8.24 12.38
CA PHE A 89 8.47 7.39 11.24
C PHE A 89 8.56 5.91 11.58
N THR A 90 8.02 5.08 10.70
CA THR A 90 8.13 3.63 10.80
C THR A 90 9.00 3.04 9.70
N THR A 91 9.48 1.82 9.95
CA THR A 91 10.11 0.96 8.94
C THR A 91 9.41 -0.39 8.88
N SER A 92 9.91 -1.30 8.07
CA SER A 92 9.44 -2.68 8.01
C SER A 92 9.37 -3.33 9.41
N TRP A 93 8.41 -4.23 9.61
CA TRP A 93 8.10 -4.85 10.91
C TRP A 93 7.54 -3.88 11.95
N SER A 94 6.96 -2.77 11.50
CA SER A 94 6.36 -1.72 12.36
C SER A 94 7.32 -1.14 13.41
N ARG A 95 8.60 -1.10 13.11
CA ARG A 95 9.62 -0.48 13.97
C ARG A 95 9.47 1.03 13.91
N VAL A 96 9.56 1.71 15.04
CA VAL A 96 9.37 3.15 15.17
C VAL A 96 10.70 3.83 15.50
N TYR A 97 10.94 4.95 14.85
CA TYR A 97 12.10 5.80 15.07
C TYR A 97 11.67 7.22 15.41
N ALA A 98 12.39 7.86 16.31
CA ALA A 98 12.45 9.31 16.46
C ALA A 98 13.88 9.75 16.20
N VAL A 99 14.04 10.72 15.29
CA VAL A 99 15.35 11.26 14.94
C VAL A 99 15.31 12.79 14.95
N SER A 100 16.45 13.42 15.15
CA SER A 100 16.59 14.86 14.88
C SER A 100 16.31 15.11 13.39
N ALA A 101 15.37 15.99 13.08
CA ALA A 101 15.06 16.36 11.69
C ALA A 101 16.24 17.12 11.03
N LEU A 102 17.10 17.77 11.82
CA LEU A 102 18.28 18.50 11.36
C LEU A 102 19.44 17.58 10.98
N THR A 103 19.68 16.52 11.75
CA THR A 103 20.94 15.75 11.67
C THR A 103 20.74 14.27 11.35
N GLY A 104 19.52 13.72 11.53
CA GLY A 104 19.24 12.29 11.45
C GLY A 104 19.74 11.49 12.65
N GLU A 105 20.25 12.15 13.70
CA GLU A 105 20.64 11.49 14.95
C GLU A 105 19.44 10.79 15.58
N GLU A 106 19.63 9.52 15.96
CA GLU A 106 18.59 8.73 16.60
C GLU A 106 18.39 9.17 18.05
N LEU A 107 17.20 9.69 18.35
CA LEU A 107 16.82 10.06 19.72
C LEU A 107 16.33 8.82 20.50
N TRP A 108 15.51 8.01 19.86
CA TRP A 108 15.08 6.72 20.36
C TRP A 108 14.57 5.81 19.24
N PHE A 109 14.52 4.52 19.54
CA PHE A 109 14.06 3.45 18.68
C PHE A 109 13.17 2.48 19.46
N TYR A 110 12.06 2.06 18.85
CA TYR A 110 11.17 1.04 19.41
C TYR A 110 10.91 -0.08 18.41
N ASP A 111 11.14 -1.33 18.84
CA ASP A 111 10.80 -2.54 18.06
C ASP A 111 9.64 -3.26 18.76
N PRO A 112 8.43 -3.31 18.16
CA PRO A 112 7.26 -3.98 18.74
C PRO A 112 7.42 -5.50 18.84
N LYS A 113 8.53 -6.06 18.33
CA LYS A 113 8.83 -7.49 18.34
C LYS A 113 7.72 -8.30 17.66
N VAL A 114 7.27 -7.85 16.49
CA VAL A 114 6.31 -8.61 15.67
C VAL A 114 6.88 -10.01 15.42
N PRO A 115 6.13 -11.08 15.73
CA PRO A 115 6.57 -12.45 15.45
C PRO A 115 6.88 -12.62 13.94
N ARG A 116 8.04 -13.16 13.61
CA ARG A 116 8.53 -13.18 12.22
C ARG A 116 7.68 -14.05 11.28
N GLU A 117 6.99 -15.06 11.81
CA GLU A 117 6.00 -15.87 11.10
C GLU A 117 4.80 -15.05 10.60
N TRP A 118 4.56 -13.84 11.16
CA TRP A 118 3.52 -12.93 10.68
C TRP A 118 3.77 -12.45 9.23
N GLY A 119 4.99 -12.52 8.73
CA GLY A 119 5.31 -12.19 7.33
C GLY A 119 4.48 -12.98 6.31
N ARG A 120 4.11 -14.24 6.61
CA ARG A 120 3.22 -15.06 5.79
C ARG A 120 1.76 -14.55 5.79
N ARG A 121 1.35 -13.87 6.85
CA ARG A 121 -0.02 -13.36 7.05
C ARG A 121 -0.25 -12.01 6.38
N ALA A 122 0.82 -11.39 5.89
CA ALA A 122 0.79 -10.11 5.19
C ALA A 122 0.81 -10.34 3.68
N CYS A 123 -0.21 -9.88 2.97
CA CYS A 123 -0.29 -10.07 1.50
C CYS A 123 0.88 -9.40 0.77
N CYS A 124 1.34 -8.28 1.29
CA CYS A 124 2.12 -7.30 0.55
C CYS A 124 3.33 -6.84 1.36
N ASP A 125 4.16 -7.77 1.82
CA ASP A 125 5.34 -7.54 2.65
C ASP A 125 5.01 -7.04 4.08
N VAL A 126 6.05 -6.87 4.88
CA VAL A 126 5.98 -6.50 6.31
C VAL A 126 6.07 -4.99 6.50
N VAL A 127 5.30 -4.27 5.69
CA VAL A 127 5.29 -2.81 5.59
C VAL A 127 4.55 -2.14 6.74
N ASN A 128 4.81 -0.83 6.91
CA ASN A 128 4.04 0.05 7.78
C ASN A 128 4.08 1.49 7.21
N ARG A 129 2.92 2.16 7.15
CA ARG A 129 2.78 3.45 6.48
C ARG A 129 2.94 4.66 7.37
N GLY A 130 3.24 4.47 8.67
CA GLY A 130 3.60 5.58 9.55
C GLY A 130 2.97 5.52 10.93
N VAL A 131 3.15 6.62 11.63
CA VAL A 131 2.66 6.87 12.98
C VAL A 131 1.67 8.03 12.99
N ALA A 132 0.93 8.19 14.09
CA ALA A 132 0.32 9.45 14.47
C ALA A 132 1.01 9.99 15.74
N VAL A 133 1.12 11.31 15.87
CA VAL A 133 1.67 11.97 17.06
C VAL A 133 0.57 12.85 17.65
N TYR A 134 0.27 12.66 18.94
CA TYR A 134 -0.83 13.38 19.56
C TYR A 134 -0.68 13.40 21.08
N LYS A 135 -0.78 14.58 21.68
CA LYS A 135 -0.73 14.81 23.14
C LYS A 135 0.48 14.14 23.83
N GLY A 136 1.67 14.33 23.24
CA GLY A 136 2.92 13.81 23.79
C GLY A 136 3.11 12.29 23.63
N LYS A 137 2.32 11.65 22.80
CA LYS A 137 2.42 10.22 22.48
C LYS A 137 2.59 9.99 20.98
N VAL A 138 3.29 8.92 20.63
CA VAL A 138 3.42 8.37 19.27
C VAL A 138 2.61 7.08 19.20
N TYR A 139 1.67 7.01 18.29
CA TYR A 139 0.81 5.84 18.08
C TYR A 139 1.26 5.07 16.85
N VAL A 140 1.47 3.79 17.00
CA VAL A 140 1.79 2.86 15.92
C VAL A 140 0.86 1.65 15.96
N ALA A 141 0.35 1.26 14.79
CA ALA A 141 -0.34 -0.01 14.65
C ALA A 141 0.62 -1.04 14.07
N SER A 142 0.86 -2.13 14.81
CA SER A 142 1.82 -3.15 14.39
C SER A 142 1.21 -4.18 13.46
N LEU A 143 2.04 -4.79 12.62
CA LEU A 143 1.63 -5.77 11.61
C LEU A 143 0.82 -6.94 12.20
N ASP A 144 1.09 -7.31 13.45
CA ASP A 144 0.38 -8.37 14.19
C ASP A 144 -0.90 -7.88 14.89
N GLY A 145 -1.38 -6.68 14.55
CA GLY A 145 -2.69 -6.17 14.95
C GLY A 145 -2.75 -5.55 16.34
N ARG A 146 -1.63 -5.11 16.91
CA ARG A 146 -1.63 -4.32 18.15
C ARG A 146 -1.60 -2.83 17.84
N LEU A 147 -2.35 -2.02 18.58
CA LEU A 147 -2.20 -0.58 18.64
C LEU A 147 -1.39 -0.22 19.89
N ILE A 148 -0.32 0.55 19.71
CA ILE A 148 0.69 0.83 20.73
C ILE A 148 0.87 2.34 20.84
N ALA A 149 0.82 2.87 22.05
CA ALA A 149 1.18 4.24 22.35
C ALA A 149 2.56 4.29 23.03
N LEU A 150 3.43 5.14 22.52
CA LEU A 150 4.77 5.39 23.03
C LEU A 150 4.84 6.82 23.56
N ASN A 151 5.64 7.07 24.59
CA ASN A 151 5.99 8.43 25.00
C ASN A 151 6.83 9.10 23.90
N ALA A 152 6.41 10.25 23.40
CA ALA A 152 7.07 10.92 22.27
C ALA A 152 8.50 11.33 22.58
N ALA A 153 8.82 11.63 23.85
CA ALA A 153 10.18 12.05 24.25
C ALA A 153 11.14 10.88 24.47
N THR A 154 10.66 9.71 24.93
CA THR A 154 11.52 8.61 25.38
C THR A 154 11.39 7.33 24.57
N GLY A 155 10.33 7.18 23.77
CA GLY A 155 10.01 5.91 23.07
C GLY A 155 9.50 4.79 23.98
N GLU A 156 9.33 5.04 25.28
CA GLU A 156 8.80 4.05 26.23
C GLU A 156 7.33 3.78 25.96
N LYS A 157 6.94 2.49 26.04
CA LYS A 157 5.56 2.09 25.86
C LYS A 157 4.67 2.59 27.00
N VAL A 158 3.64 3.38 26.64
CA VAL A 158 2.63 3.88 27.60
C VAL A 158 1.51 2.85 27.77
N TRP A 159 0.94 2.40 26.66
CA TRP A 159 -0.09 1.35 26.63
C TRP A 159 -0.05 0.57 25.30
N GLU A 160 -0.71 -0.58 25.30
CA GLU A 160 -0.83 -1.46 24.15
C GLU A 160 -2.16 -2.20 24.22
N VAL A 161 -2.87 -2.30 23.11
CA VAL A 161 -4.12 -3.06 23.00
C VAL A 161 -4.10 -3.97 21.79
N ASP A 162 -4.75 -5.12 21.91
CA ASP A 162 -5.03 -6.02 20.78
C ASP A 162 -6.28 -5.55 20.06
N THR A 163 -6.16 -5.25 18.75
CA THR A 163 -7.30 -4.79 17.94
C THR A 163 -8.04 -5.93 17.27
N ILE A 164 -7.43 -7.12 17.14
CA ILE A 164 -7.92 -8.24 16.34
C ILE A 164 -9.14 -8.87 16.98
N THR A 165 -10.16 -9.12 16.17
CA THR A 165 -11.44 -9.71 16.60
C THR A 165 -11.45 -11.24 16.59
N ASP A 166 -10.57 -11.87 15.79
CA ASP A 166 -10.47 -13.33 15.65
C ASP A 166 -9.02 -13.72 15.33
N ARG A 167 -8.29 -14.24 16.32
CA ARG A 167 -6.87 -14.62 16.20
C ARG A 167 -6.63 -15.88 15.37
N ASP A 168 -7.66 -16.63 15.03
CA ASP A 168 -7.57 -17.80 14.16
C ASP A 168 -7.55 -17.40 12.67
N ARG A 169 -7.69 -16.10 12.37
CA ARG A 169 -7.62 -15.53 11.02
C ARG A 169 -6.42 -14.62 10.85
N PHE A 170 -6.00 -14.44 9.61
CA PHE A 170 -4.79 -13.68 9.26
C PHE A 170 -5.08 -12.18 9.13
N TYR A 171 -5.47 -11.56 10.23
CA TYR A 171 -5.56 -10.12 10.33
C TYR A 171 -4.17 -9.48 10.38
N THR A 172 -4.02 -8.36 9.70
CA THR A 172 -2.80 -7.53 9.75
C THR A 172 -3.16 -6.06 9.82
N ILE A 173 -2.20 -5.21 10.20
CA ILE A 173 -2.32 -3.77 10.07
C ILE A 173 -1.06 -3.23 9.42
N THR A 174 -1.22 -2.47 8.33
CA THR A 174 -0.14 -1.80 7.59
C THR A 174 -0.34 -0.28 7.51
N GLY A 175 -1.57 0.19 7.73
CA GLY A 175 -1.94 1.60 7.70
C GLY A 175 -1.45 2.38 8.92
N ALA A 176 -1.23 3.68 8.75
CA ALA A 176 -0.97 4.59 9.85
C ALA A 176 -2.27 4.91 10.60
N PRO A 177 -2.26 4.95 11.95
CA PRO A 177 -3.41 5.41 12.71
C PRO A 177 -3.71 6.89 12.44
N ARG A 178 -4.95 7.31 12.68
CA ARG A 178 -5.36 8.71 12.67
C ARG A 178 -5.79 9.13 14.07
N VAL A 179 -5.68 10.43 14.37
CA VAL A 179 -6.00 11.00 15.69
C VAL A 179 -6.94 12.19 15.56
N ALA A 180 -7.98 12.25 16.35
CA ALA A 180 -8.83 13.41 16.51
C ALA A 180 -9.72 13.28 17.78
N ASN A 181 -10.11 14.39 18.37
CA ASN A 181 -11.05 14.45 19.49
C ASN A 181 -10.69 13.49 20.65
N GLY A 182 -9.39 13.41 20.99
CA GLY A 182 -8.91 12.52 22.05
C GLY A 182 -8.97 11.03 21.72
N LYS A 183 -9.11 10.66 20.46
CA LYS A 183 -9.20 9.27 20.01
C LYS A 183 -8.12 8.92 18.98
N VAL A 184 -7.83 7.62 18.90
CA VAL A 184 -6.98 7.02 17.86
C VAL A 184 -7.85 6.06 17.04
N PHE A 185 -7.87 6.25 15.73
CA PHE A 185 -8.65 5.44 14.80
C PHE A 185 -7.74 4.51 14.02
N ILE A 186 -8.14 3.25 13.90
CA ILE A 186 -7.42 2.24 13.12
C ILE A 186 -8.38 1.18 12.58
N GLY A 187 -8.13 0.73 11.36
CA GLY A 187 -8.80 -0.39 10.73
C GLY A 187 -7.92 -1.65 10.68
N ASN A 188 -8.20 -2.54 9.76
CA ASN A 188 -7.45 -3.78 9.56
C ASN A 188 -7.24 -4.12 8.08
N GLY A 189 -6.22 -4.94 7.79
CA GLY A 189 -5.98 -5.62 6.52
C GLY A 189 -6.25 -7.10 6.61
N GLY A 190 -6.03 -7.84 5.50
CA GLY A 190 -6.12 -9.29 5.42
C GLY A 190 -7.38 -9.81 4.70
N ALA A 191 -8.02 -9.01 3.85
CA ALA A 191 -9.24 -9.44 3.13
C ALA A 191 -9.04 -10.78 2.41
N GLU A 192 -7.96 -10.94 1.65
CA GLU A 192 -7.63 -12.15 0.88
C GLU A 192 -7.47 -13.39 1.77
N TYR A 193 -7.08 -13.21 3.02
CA TYR A 193 -6.98 -14.29 4.00
C TYR A 193 -8.30 -14.62 4.71
N GLY A 194 -9.40 -14.03 4.24
CA GLY A 194 -10.74 -14.31 4.72
C GLY A 194 -11.01 -13.72 6.10
N VAL A 195 -10.75 -12.43 6.27
CA VAL A 195 -11.10 -11.67 7.48
C VAL A 195 -12.32 -10.78 7.25
N ARG A 196 -12.91 -10.31 8.33
CA ARG A 196 -14.02 -9.35 8.35
C ARG A 196 -13.48 -7.95 8.65
N GLY A 197 -13.81 -6.98 7.81
CA GLY A 197 -13.37 -5.60 7.96
C GLY A 197 -14.03 -4.85 9.11
N TYR A 198 -13.27 -3.95 9.71
CA TYR A 198 -13.75 -3.01 10.74
C TYR A 198 -12.86 -1.77 10.85
N VAL A 199 -13.37 -0.75 11.52
CA VAL A 199 -12.61 0.36 12.09
C VAL A 199 -12.95 0.47 13.57
N THR A 200 -11.98 0.86 14.38
CA THR A 200 -12.14 1.04 15.82
C THR A 200 -11.56 2.37 16.27
N ALA A 201 -12.27 3.06 17.15
CA ALA A 201 -11.78 4.20 17.90
C ALA A 201 -11.35 3.75 19.29
N TYR A 202 -10.17 4.18 19.71
CA TYR A 202 -9.61 3.96 21.03
C TYR A 202 -9.38 5.30 21.71
N ASP A 203 -9.57 5.36 23.03
CA ASP A 203 -9.17 6.51 23.83
C ASP A 203 -7.66 6.73 23.76
N ALA A 204 -7.23 7.92 23.38
CA ALA A 204 -5.82 8.24 23.16
C ALA A 204 -4.99 8.19 24.46
N GLU A 205 -5.60 8.38 25.64
CA GLU A 205 -4.86 8.38 26.92
C GLU A 205 -4.57 6.98 27.43
N ASN A 206 -5.54 6.05 27.34
CA ASN A 206 -5.45 4.77 28.02
C ASN A 206 -5.62 3.54 27.10
N GLY A 207 -6.02 3.74 25.82
CA GLY A 207 -6.23 2.66 24.85
C GLY A 207 -7.57 1.91 25.00
N ASP A 208 -8.50 2.39 25.84
CA ASP A 208 -9.83 1.78 25.96
C ASP A 208 -10.59 1.91 24.62
N GLN A 209 -11.26 0.82 24.21
CA GLN A 209 -12.11 0.87 23.04
C GLN A 209 -13.33 1.75 23.28
N VAL A 210 -13.49 2.83 22.47
CA VAL A 210 -14.64 3.74 22.55
C VAL A 210 -15.80 3.19 21.74
N TRP A 211 -15.54 2.85 20.46
CA TRP A 211 -16.52 2.22 19.58
C TRP A 211 -15.81 1.40 18.49
N ARG A 212 -16.57 0.49 17.87
CA ARG A 212 -16.15 -0.26 16.68
C ARG A 212 -17.29 -0.33 15.67
N PHE A 213 -16.98 -0.12 14.41
CA PHE A 213 -17.89 -0.28 13.29
C PHE A 213 -17.35 -1.38 12.34
N PHE A 214 -18.16 -2.42 12.11
CA PHE A 214 -17.89 -3.44 11.11
C PHE A 214 -18.32 -2.94 9.74
N THR A 215 -17.56 -3.25 8.68
CA THR A 215 -17.82 -2.83 7.30
C THR A 215 -18.50 -3.89 6.46
N VAL A 216 -18.60 -5.11 6.98
CA VAL A 216 -19.27 -6.26 6.34
C VAL A 216 -20.18 -6.93 7.37
N PRO A 217 -21.41 -7.33 6.99
CA PRO A 217 -22.34 -7.99 7.91
C PRO A 217 -21.81 -9.38 8.32
N GLY A 218 -22.09 -9.74 9.56
CA GLY A 218 -21.81 -11.07 10.10
C GLY A 218 -22.79 -12.14 9.64
N ASP A 219 -22.84 -13.27 10.38
CA ASP A 219 -23.78 -14.36 10.16
C ASP A 219 -25.23 -13.87 10.34
N PRO A 220 -26.09 -13.93 9.30
CA PRO A 220 -27.49 -13.47 9.40
C PRO A 220 -28.36 -14.32 10.35
N ALA A 221 -27.88 -15.47 10.82
CA ALA A 221 -28.56 -16.24 11.87
C ALA A 221 -28.37 -15.67 13.28
N LEU A 222 -27.43 -14.72 13.44
CA LEU A 222 -27.13 -14.04 14.69
C LEU A 222 -27.67 -12.59 14.67
N PRO A 223 -27.89 -11.95 15.82
CA PRO A 223 -28.23 -10.53 15.89
C PRO A 223 -27.10 -9.68 15.27
N PHE A 224 -27.48 -8.71 14.45
CA PHE A 224 -26.51 -7.74 13.92
C PHE A 224 -26.10 -6.73 15.00
N GLU A 225 -24.85 -6.26 14.92
CA GLU A 225 -24.26 -5.33 15.90
C GLU A 225 -24.98 -3.96 15.91
N ASN A 226 -25.53 -3.57 14.76
CA ASN A 226 -26.25 -2.31 14.58
C ASN A 226 -27.19 -2.38 13.36
N PRO A 227 -28.13 -1.42 13.19
CA PRO A 227 -29.08 -1.39 12.07
C PRO A 227 -28.40 -1.30 10.70
N GLN A 228 -27.19 -0.73 10.60
CA GLN A 228 -26.45 -0.61 9.35
C GLN A 228 -25.95 -1.97 8.87
N MET A 229 -25.55 -2.85 9.78
CA MET A 229 -25.18 -4.23 9.41
C MET A 229 -26.41 -5.04 8.97
N GLU A 230 -27.58 -4.79 9.55
CA GLU A 230 -28.84 -5.37 9.05
C GLU A 230 -29.20 -4.84 7.65
N MET A 231 -29.02 -3.55 7.40
CA MET A 231 -29.19 -2.92 6.10
C MET A 231 -28.23 -3.53 5.06
N ALA A 232 -26.94 -3.61 5.39
CA ALA A 232 -25.92 -4.18 4.54
C ALA A 232 -26.20 -5.64 4.19
N ALA A 233 -26.63 -6.46 5.15
CA ALA A 233 -26.92 -7.88 4.94
C ALA A 233 -27.99 -8.12 3.86
N LYS A 234 -28.92 -7.18 3.66
CA LYS A 234 -29.95 -7.25 2.61
C LYS A 234 -29.40 -7.13 1.19
N THR A 235 -28.15 -6.62 1.06
CA THR A 235 -27.43 -6.47 -0.22
C THR A 235 -26.52 -7.68 -0.53
N TRP A 236 -26.45 -8.67 0.37
CA TRP A 236 -25.75 -9.94 0.21
C TRP A 236 -26.78 -11.03 0.00
N LYS A 237 -26.77 -11.67 -1.17
CA LYS A 237 -27.85 -12.59 -1.57
C LYS A 237 -27.33 -14.00 -1.83
N GLY A 238 -27.65 -14.90 -0.93
CA GLY A 238 -27.16 -16.26 -0.96
C GLY A 238 -25.68 -16.35 -0.57
N GLY A 239 -25.14 -17.56 -0.57
CA GLY A 239 -23.76 -17.78 -0.10
C GLY A 239 -23.62 -17.73 1.41
N GLU A 240 -22.41 -17.99 1.86
CA GLU A 240 -22.04 -18.00 3.28
C GLU A 240 -20.77 -17.14 3.47
N TRP A 241 -20.81 -15.88 2.99
CA TRP A 241 -19.68 -14.94 3.01
C TRP A 241 -19.00 -14.82 4.38
N TRP A 242 -19.79 -14.89 5.46
CA TRP A 242 -19.27 -14.79 6.84
C TRP A 242 -18.36 -15.97 7.21
N LYS A 243 -18.51 -17.14 6.59
CA LYS A 243 -17.62 -18.29 6.80
C LYS A 243 -16.25 -18.07 6.16
N VAL A 244 -16.21 -17.44 5.00
CA VAL A 244 -14.96 -17.03 4.37
C VAL A 244 -14.40 -15.81 5.10
N GLY A 245 -15.22 -14.81 5.43
CA GLY A 245 -14.84 -13.57 6.13
C GLY A 245 -15.50 -12.33 5.54
N GLY A 246 -15.76 -12.33 4.24
CA GLY A 246 -16.45 -11.25 3.53
C GLY A 246 -15.56 -10.09 3.09
N GLY A 247 -14.40 -9.87 3.70
CA GLY A 247 -13.48 -8.78 3.34
C GLY A 247 -13.89 -7.42 3.90
N GLY A 248 -13.83 -6.36 3.08
CA GLY A 248 -14.22 -5.00 3.45
C GLY A 248 -13.27 -4.32 4.42
N THR A 249 -11.98 -4.64 4.38
CA THR A 249 -10.98 -4.13 5.34
C THR A 249 -10.69 -2.65 5.13
N VAL A 250 -10.52 -1.88 6.23
CA VAL A 250 -10.11 -0.47 6.23
C VAL A 250 -8.60 -0.44 6.46
N TRP A 251 -7.82 -0.71 5.39
CA TRP A 251 -6.39 -0.95 5.54
C TRP A 251 -5.50 0.28 5.27
N ASN A 252 -6.06 1.41 4.77
CA ASN A 252 -5.29 2.62 4.51
C ASN A 252 -6.05 3.89 4.92
N SER A 253 -6.84 4.50 4.04
CA SER A 253 -7.36 5.85 4.23
C SER A 253 -8.46 5.93 5.27
N ILE A 254 -8.22 6.79 6.26
CA ILE A 254 -9.17 7.25 7.27
C ILE A 254 -8.95 8.76 7.37
N VAL A 255 -10.00 9.58 7.18
CA VAL A 255 -9.89 11.03 7.19
C VAL A 255 -10.89 11.62 8.18
N TYR A 256 -10.41 12.48 9.07
CA TYR A 256 -11.25 13.22 9.99
C TYR A 256 -11.62 14.59 9.41
N ASP A 257 -12.91 14.90 9.41
CA ASP A 257 -13.45 16.18 8.99
C ASP A 257 -13.89 16.99 10.22
N PRO A 258 -13.16 18.05 10.57
CA PRO A 258 -13.52 18.88 11.73
C PRO A 258 -14.79 19.71 11.52
N ASP A 259 -15.19 20.01 10.27
CA ASP A 259 -16.36 20.84 9.97
C ASP A 259 -17.66 20.10 10.28
N PHE A 260 -17.71 18.80 10.02
CA PHE A 260 -18.88 17.96 10.23
C PHE A 260 -18.73 17.00 11.42
N ASN A 261 -17.57 16.98 12.10
CA ASN A 261 -17.20 15.97 13.08
C ASN A 261 -17.43 14.55 12.56
N GLN A 262 -17.00 14.32 11.32
CA GLN A 262 -17.15 13.04 10.62
C GLN A 262 -15.79 12.36 10.40
N LEU A 263 -15.86 11.04 10.36
CA LEU A 263 -14.74 10.20 9.98
C LEU A 263 -15.09 9.49 8.66
N TYR A 264 -14.35 9.77 7.61
CA TYR A 264 -14.50 9.08 6.32
C TYR A 264 -13.57 7.88 6.27
N LEU A 265 -14.13 6.73 5.90
CA LEU A 265 -13.44 5.45 5.81
C LEU A 265 -13.41 4.98 4.38
N GLY A 266 -12.22 4.66 3.89
CA GLY A 266 -12.09 3.86 2.67
C GLY A 266 -12.28 2.38 3.00
N VAL A 267 -13.22 1.71 2.35
CA VAL A 267 -13.52 0.29 2.56
C VAL A 267 -13.01 -0.54 1.39
N GLY A 268 -12.38 -1.66 1.71
CA GLY A 268 -11.72 -2.55 0.77
C GLY A 268 -12.66 -3.51 0.04
N ASN A 269 -12.02 -4.40 -0.71
CA ASN A 269 -12.60 -5.43 -1.56
C ASN A 269 -13.29 -6.55 -0.79
N GLY A 270 -14.04 -7.37 -1.54
CA GLY A 270 -14.67 -8.59 -1.03
C GLY A 270 -13.72 -9.78 -0.91
N SER A 271 -14.07 -10.73 -0.05
CA SER A 271 -13.42 -12.04 0.03
C SER A 271 -14.49 -13.16 0.00
N PRO A 272 -14.48 -14.01 -1.02
CA PRO A 272 -13.64 -13.98 -2.25
C PRO A 272 -13.83 -12.74 -3.11
N TRP A 273 -12.88 -12.45 -4.05
CA TRP A 273 -13.05 -11.37 -5.03
C TRP A 273 -14.23 -11.66 -5.95
N THR A 274 -14.33 -12.89 -6.45
CA THR A 274 -15.39 -13.34 -7.36
C THR A 274 -16.77 -13.22 -6.72
N ARG A 275 -17.59 -12.29 -7.22
CA ARG A 275 -18.89 -11.93 -6.61
C ARG A 275 -19.90 -13.06 -6.62
N VAL A 276 -19.92 -13.92 -7.67
CA VAL A 276 -20.86 -15.04 -7.76
C VAL A 276 -20.57 -16.13 -6.72
N ILE A 277 -19.34 -16.23 -6.22
CA ILE A 277 -18.99 -17.11 -5.10
C ILE A 277 -19.48 -16.50 -3.79
N ARG A 278 -19.22 -15.21 -3.59
CA ARG A 278 -19.50 -14.48 -2.36
C ARG A 278 -21.00 -14.23 -2.16
N SER A 279 -21.71 -13.92 -3.25
CA SER A 279 -23.11 -13.54 -3.25
C SER A 279 -23.81 -14.05 -4.53
N PRO A 280 -24.05 -15.38 -4.66
CA PRO A 280 -24.54 -16.01 -5.88
C PRO A 280 -25.92 -15.49 -6.32
N GLY A 281 -26.71 -14.93 -5.43
CA GLY A 281 -27.97 -14.25 -5.74
C GLY A 281 -27.80 -12.78 -6.16
N GLY A 282 -26.56 -12.28 -6.32
CA GLY A 282 -26.24 -10.90 -6.64
C GLY A 282 -26.34 -9.94 -5.45
N GLY A 283 -26.48 -8.65 -5.75
CA GLY A 283 -26.54 -7.55 -4.78
C GLY A 283 -25.22 -6.80 -4.66
N ASP A 284 -25.29 -5.65 -4.03
CA ASP A 284 -24.20 -4.67 -4.01
C ASP A 284 -23.11 -4.99 -2.99
N ASN A 285 -23.37 -5.86 -2.03
CA ASN A 285 -22.45 -6.31 -0.98
C ASN A 285 -21.92 -5.16 -0.12
N LEU A 286 -22.81 -4.35 0.46
CA LEU A 286 -22.42 -3.24 1.33
C LEU A 286 -21.65 -3.75 2.57
N PHE A 287 -20.54 -3.05 2.97
CA PHE A 287 -20.03 -1.79 2.39
C PHE A 287 -18.72 -2.00 1.62
N LEU A 288 -18.60 -3.07 0.82
CA LEU A 288 -17.39 -3.27 0.00
C LEU A 288 -17.18 -2.10 -0.94
N SER A 289 -15.91 -1.77 -1.21
CA SER A 289 -15.50 -0.75 -2.20
C SER A 289 -16.28 0.57 -2.03
N SER A 290 -16.39 1.04 -0.79
CA SER A 290 -17.21 2.20 -0.42
C SER A 290 -16.41 3.24 0.36
N ILE A 291 -16.86 4.48 0.28
CA ILE A 291 -16.53 5.53 1.24
C ILE A 291 -17.69 5.55 2.26
N VAL A 292 -17.38 5.40 3.54
CA VAL A 292 -18.36 5.39 4.62
C VAL A 292 -18.09 6.55 5.58
N ALA A 293 -19.10 7.36 5.85
CA ALA A 293 -19.02 8.45 6.83
C ALA A 293 -19.64 8.03 8.15
N LEU A 294 -18.88 8.22 9.22
CA LEU A 294 -19.30 7.96 10.60
C LEU A 294 -19.16 9.24 11.43
N ASP A 295 -19.96 9.36 12.46
CA ASP A 295 -19.73 10.32 13.54
C ASP A 295 -18.44 9.95 14.29
N ALA A 296 -17.48 10.86 14.37
CA ALA A 296 -16.16 10.56 14.92
C ALA A 296 -16.18 10.24 16.42
N ASP A 297 -17.16 10.77 17.17
CA ASP A 297 -17.25 10.54 18.62
C ASP A 297 -17.90 9.21 18.97
N THR A 298 -18.91 8.81 18.20
CA THR A 298 -19.80 7.70 18.56
C THR A 298 -19.71 6.49 17.63
N GLY A 299 -19.08 6.65 16.45
CA GLY A 299 -19.10 5.63 15.39
C GLY A 299 -20.47 5.46 14.71
N ALA A 300 -21.42 6.37 14.96
CA ALA A 300 -22.73 6.30 14.34
C ALA A 300 -22.63 6.61 12.84
N TYR A 301 -23.25 5.74 12.03
CA TYR A 301 -23.30 5.89 10.58
C TYR A 301 -24.02 7.19 10.18
N LYS A 302 -23.47 7.88 9.16
CA LYS A 302 -24.05 9.08 8.54
C LYS A 302 -24.52 8.79 7.12
N TRP A 303 -23.58 8.45 6.23
CA TRP A 303 -23.84 8.12 4.81
C TRP A 303 -22.77 7.20 4.25
N HIS A 304 -22.97 6.69 3.05
CA HIS A 304 -21.95 6.01 2.27
C HIS A 304 -22.13 6.29 0.78
N TYR A 305 -21.02 6.19 0.05
CA TYR A 305 -21.01 6.13 -1.40
C TYR A 305 -20.22 4.88 -1.82
N GLN A 306 -20.81 4.03 -2.65
CA GLN A 306 -20.18 2.80 -3.11
C GLN A 306 -19.59 2.99 -4.51
N THR A 307 -18.27 3.00 -4.63
CA THR A 307 -17.55 3.25 -5.89
C THR A 307 -17.67 2.08 -6.87
N THR A 308 -17.78 0.84 -6.33
CA THR A 308 -17.92 -0.37 -7.16
C THR A 308 -18.93 -1.33 -6.51
N PRO A 309 -20.25 -1.15 -6.77
CA PRO A 309 -21.28 -2.06 -6.26
C PRO A 309 -21.06 -3.50 -6.75
N GLY A 310 -21.03 -4.46 -5.83
CA GLY A 310 -20.79 -5.86 -6.16
C GLY A 310 -19.40 -6.11 -6.77
N ASP A 311 -18.37 -5.42 -6.28
CA ASP A 311 -16.98 -5.56 -6.75
C ASP A 311 -16.59 -6.99 -7.08
N ASN A 312 -15.86 -7.19 -8.17
CA ASN A 312 -15.46 -8.49 -8.72
C ASN A 312 -13.96 -8.57 -9.05
N TRP A 313 -13.21 -7.47 -8.86
CA TRP A 313 -11.87 -7.29 -9.41
C TRP A 313 -10.82 -6.86 -8.38
N ASP A 314 -11.13 -6.95 -7.07
CA ASP A 314 -10.30 -6.42 -5.99
C ASP A 314 -10.26 -4.88 -5.97
N TYR A 315 -11.31 -4.22 -6.42
CA TYR A 315 -11.36 -2.78 -6.33
C TYR A 315 -11.66 -2.34 -4.90
N THR A 316 -10.81 -1.45 -4.41
CA THR A 316 -10.93 -0.90 -3.07
C THR A 316 -11.16 0.61 -3.13
N ALA A 317 -11.85 1.18 -2.15
CA ALA A 317 -11.99 2.62 -1.97
C ALA A 317 -11.10 3.13 -0.81
N VAL A 318 -9.97 2.45 -0.55
CA VAL A 318 -9.07 2.78 0.57
C VAL A 318 -7.90 3.68 0.18
N GLN A 319 -7.81 4.09 -1.08
CA GLN A 319 -6.84 5.06 -1.56
C GLN A 319 -7.02 6.39 -0.83
N ASP A 320 -5.95 7.19 -0.75
CA ASP A 320 -6.00 8.43 0.00
C ASP A 320 -7.18 9.31 -0.44
N MET A 321 -7.91 9.81 0.55
CA MET A 321 -8.97 10.81 0.39
C MET A 321 -8.43 12.16 0.83
N ALA A 322 -8.77 13.22 0.10
CA ALA A 322 -8.47 14.58 0.50
C ALA A 322 -9.76 15.41 0.60
N LEU A 323 -9.79 16.35 1.54
CA LEU A 323 -10.89 17.28 1.72
C LEU A 323 -10.53 18.63 1.13
N ALA A 324 -11.49 19.26 0.44
CA ALA A 324 -11.31 20.59 -0.13
C ALA A 324 -12.63 21.39 -0.12
N ASP A 325 -12.51 22.71 -0.19
CA ASP A 325 -13.61 23.61 -0.50
C ASP A 325 -13.40 24.06 -1.95
N MET A 326 -14.36 23.80 -2.83
CA MET A 326 -14.26 24.05 -4.28
C MET A 326 -15.58 24.57 -4.83
N GLU A 327 -15.49 25.42 -5.88
CA GLU A 327 -16.67 25.80 -6.67
C GLU A 327 -16.99 24.67 -7.66
N VAL A 328 -18.17 24.08 -7.56
CA VAL A 328 -18.70 23.07 -8.48
C VAL A 328 -19.98 23.60 -9.10
N ASP A 329 -20.00 23.78 -10.43
CA ASP A 329 -21.15 24.34 -11.17
C ASP A 329 -21.64 25.72 -10.66
N GLY A 330 -20.71 26.57 -10.22
CA GLY A 330 -21.01 27.90 -9.68
C GLY A 330 -21.52 27.90 -8.24
N VAL A 331 -21.36 26.79 -7.51
CA VAL A 331 -21.75 26.63 -6.10
C VAL A 331 -20.55 26.23 -5.29
N ASP A 332 -20.28 26.96 -4.20
CA ASP A 332 -19.25 26.57 -3.23
C ASP A 332 -19.68 25.27 -2.54
N ARG A 333 -18.85 24.24 -2.65
CA ARG A 333 -19.08 22.90 -2.07
C ARG A 333 -17.90 22.47 -1.18
N LYS A 334 -18.22 21.80 -0.11
CA LYS A 334 -17.25 21.06 0.70
C LYS A 334 -17.14 19.65 0.13
N VAL A 335 -16.00 19.34 -0.52
CA VAL A 335 -15.85 18.11 -1.28
C VAL A 335 -14.86 17.14 -0.67
N LEU A 336 -15.11 15.85 -0.89
CA LEU A 336 -14.18 14.76 -0.70
C LEU A 336 -13.70 14.29 -2.07
N LEU A 337 -12.40 14.20 -2.23
CA LEU A 337 -11.69 13.83 -3.45
C LEU A 337 -11.05 12.46 -3.29
N GLN A 338 -11.26 11.53 -4.21
CA GLN A 338 -10.62 10.21 -4.19
C GLN A 338 -10.38 9.65 -5.59
N ALA A 339 -9.20 9.06 -5.79
CA ALA A 339 -8.83 8.25 -6.96
C ALA A 339 -8.68 6.78 -6.55
N PRO A 340 -9.75 5.96 -6.47
CA PRO A 340 -9.66 4.56 -6.06
C PRO A 340 -9.14 3.65 -7.17
N LYS A 341 -8.95 2.36 -6.85
CA LYS A 341 -8.43 1.35 -7.78
C LYS A 341 -9.19 1.23 -9.09
N ASN A 342 -10.49 1.50 -9.09
CA ASN A 342 -11.41 1.25 -10.20
C ASN A 342 -11.21 2.16 -11.43
N GLY A 343 -10.38 3.20 -11.32
CA GLY A 343 -9.97 4.06 -12.44
C GLY A 343 -10.82 5.31 -12.66
N PHE A 344 -11.84 5.56 -11.82
CA PHE A 344 -12.62 6.80 -11.82
C PHE A 344 -12.23 7.68 -10.64
N PHE A 345 -12.03 8.97 -10.89
CA PHE A 345 -11.81 9.98 -9.85
C PHE A 345 -13.16 10.51 -9.37
N TYR A 346 -13.41 10.40 -8.07
CA TYR A 346 -14.67 10.80 -7.46
C TYR A 346 -14.56 12.14 -6.75
N VAL A 347 -15.56 12.99 -6.94
CA VAL A 347 -15.82 14.23 -6.20
C VAL A 347 -17.18 14.09 -5.52
N LEU A 348 -17.19 13.99 -4.20
CA LEU A 348 -18.41 13.85 -3.40
C LEU A 348 -18.64 15.06 -2.53
N ASP A 349 -19.90 15.46 -2.31
CA ASP A 349 -20.27 16.41 -1.25
C ASP A 349 -20.05 15.75 0.12
N ARG A 350 -19.28 16.41 1.01
CA ARG A 350 -18.94 15.85 2.33
C ARG A 350 -20.14 15.79 3.28
N SER A 351 -21.16 16.58 3.06
CA SER A 351 -22.30 16.69 3.94
C SER A 351 -23.20 15.45 3.93
N ASP A 352 -23.36 14.82 2.75
CA ASP A 352 -24.33 13.74 2.55
C ASP A 352 -23.87 12.62 1.61
N GLY A 353 -22.69 12.77 0.97
CA GLY A 353 -22.13 11.79 0.05
C GLY A 353 -22.69 11.88 -1.37
N GLU A 354 -23.35 13.01 -1.76
CA GLU A 354 -23.81 13.23 -3.13
C GLU A 354 -22.63 13.13 -4.12
N LEU A 355 -22.81 12.35 -5.18
CA LEU A 355 -21.85 12.29 -6.28
C LEU A 355 -21.93 13.54 -7.14
N LEU A 356 -20.86 14.33 -7.17
CA LEU A 356 -20.76 15.53 -8.00
C LEU A 356 -20.06 15.26 -9.33
N ARG A 357 -18.98 14.46 -9.30
CA ARG A 357 -18.20 14.06 -10.49
C ARG A 357 -17.64 12.65 -10.33
N ALA A 358 -17.50 11.95 -11.46
CA ALA A 358 -16.79 10.68 -11.57
C ALA A 358 -16.14 10.59 -12.95
N ASN A 359 -14.90 11.02 -13.06
CA ASN A 359 -14.16 11.11 -14.32
C ASN A 359 -13.08 10.01 -14.40
N PRO A 360 -12.91 9.29 -15.53
CA PRO A 360 -11.83 8.32 -15.67
C PRO A 360 -10.48 9.05 -15.69
N PHE A 361 -9.52 8.54 -14.89
CA PHE A 361 -8.14 9.08 -14.86
C PHE A 361 -7.10 8.09 -15.41
N ALA A 362 -7.52 6.89 -15.79
CA ALA A 362 -6.70 5.83 -16.38
C ALA A 362 -7.54 5.04 -17.40
N THR A 363 -6.94 4.04 -18.04
CA THR A 363 -7.67 3.13 -18.93
C THR A 363 -8.61 2.24 -18.12
N VAL A 364 -9.91 2.35 -18.41
CA VAL A 364 -10.98 1.57 -17.76
C VAL A 364 -11.68 0.71 -18.79
N THR A 365 -11.71 -0.63 -18.56
CA THR A 365 -12.39 -1.56 -19.46
C THR A 365 -13.64 -2.21 -18.82
N TRP A 366 -13.66 -2.32 -17.49
CA TRP A 366 -14.75 -2.96 -16.73
C TRP A 366 -16.06 -2.18 -16.73
N ALA A 367 -16.00 -0.85 -16.95
CA ALA A 367 -17.17 0.04 -17.04
C ALA A 367 -16.92 1.14 -18.08
N SER A 368 -17.98 1.64 -18.71
CA SER A 368 -17.88 2.72 -19.68
C SER A 368 -17.91 4.13 -19.04
N GLU A 369 -18.64 4.27 -17.95
CA GLU A 369 -18.83 5.52 -17.21
C GLU A 369 -19.45 5.24 -15.83
N VAL A 370 -19.53 6.27 -15.00
CA VAL A 370 -20.40 6.30 -13.81
C VAL A 370 -21.57 7.24 -14.12
N ASP A 371 -22.79 6.71 -14.11
CA ASP A 371 -24.01 7.49 -14.30
C ASP A 371 -24.20 8.43 -13.10
N LEU A 372 -24.08 9.73 -13.32
CA LEU A 372 -24.18 10.76 -12.27
C LEU A 372 -25.58 10.85 -11.63
N VAL A 373 -26.63 10.37 -12.31
CA VAL A 373 -28.01 10.41 -11.78
C VAL A 373 -28.22 9.28 -10.77
N THR A 374 -27.70 8.10 -11.07
CA THR A 374 -27.86 6.93 -10.19
C THR A 374 -26.67 6.73 -9.25
N GLY A 375 -25.53 7.39 -9.51
CA GLY A 375 -24.27 7.20 -8.82
C GLY A 375 -23.62 5.84 -9.08
N ARG A 376 -24.01 5.14 -10.14
CA ARG A 376 -23.58 3.75 -10.39
C ARG A 376 -22.75 3.63 -11.67
N PRO A 377 -21.68 2.79 -11.65
CA PRO A 377 -20.94 2.47 -12.87
C PRO A 377 -21.83 1.67 -13.86
N VAL A 378 -21.66 1.96 -15.15
CA VAL A 378 -22.23 1.21 -16.26
C VAL A 378 -21.25 0.09 -16.63
N GLU A 379 -21.40 -1.08 -15.99
CA GLU A 379 -20.49 -2.20 -16.16
C GLU A 379 -20.49 -2.74 -17.60
N ASN A 380 -19.32 -3.21 -18.06
CA ASN A 380 -19.17 -3.93 -19.31
C ASN A 380 -19.40 -5.44 -19.11
N PRO A 381 -20.53 -6.01 -19.55
CA PRO A 381 -20.86 -7.41 -19.32
C PRO A 381 -19.94 -8.39 -20.06
N GLU A 382 -19.19 -7.94 -21.08
CA GLU A 382 -18.25 -8.80 -21.83
C GLU A 382 -17.00 -9.17 -21.00
N LEU A 383 -16.77 -8.46 -19.88
CA LEU A 383 -15.68 -8.73 -18.94
C LEU A 383 -16.10 -9.59 -17.74
N ASP A 384 -17.24 -10.26 -17.83
CA ASP A 384 -17.59 -11.33 -16.93
C ASP A 384 -16.66 -12.54 -17.18
N TYR A 385 -15.88 -12.92 -16.17
CA TYR A 385 -14.88 -13.99 -16.23
C TYR A 385 -15.34 -15.31 -15.59
N THR A 386 -16.66 -15.44 -15.35
CA THR A 386 -17.23 -16.65 -14.75
C THR A 386 -17.09 -17.89 -15.65
N GLU A 387 -17.14 -17.71 -16.96
CA GLU A 387 -17.04 -18.82 -17.93
C GLU A 387 -15.64 -18.91 -18.56
N ASN A 388 -15.05 -17.78 -18.94
CA ASN A 388 -13.78 -17.72 -19.66
C ASN A 388 -12.86 -16.66 -19.06
N ALA A 389 -11.56 -16.85 -19.20
CA ALA A 389 -10.56 -15.88 -18.80
C ALA A 389 -10.76 -14.51 -19.51
N LYS A 390 -10.55 -13.41 -18.80
CA LYS A 390 -10.70 -12.05 -19.29
C LYS A 390 -9.58 -11.14 -18.82
N TRP A 391 -8.96 -10.41 -19.73
CA TRP A 391 -8.09 -9.28 -19.40
C TRP A 391 -8.94 -8.09 -18.96
N VAL A 392 -8.63 -7.53 -17.79
CA VAL A 392 -9.34 -6.38 -17.20
C VAL A 392 -8.35 -5.27 -16.86
N LEU A 393 -8.70 -4.05 -17.20
CA LEU A 393 -8.04 -2.82 -16.78
C LEU A 393 -9.06 -1.94 -16.02
N PRO A 394 -8.62 -1.41 -14.86
CA PRO A 394 -7.43 -1.78 -14.08
C PRO A 394 -7.49 -3.22 -13.56
N GLY A 395 -6.32 -3.82 -13.32
CA GLY A 395 -6.20 -5.07 -12.55
C GLY A 395 -6.27 -4.81 -11.04
N PRO A 396 -5.90 -5.79 -10.19
CA PRO A 396 -6.07 -5.71 -8.73
C PRO A 396 -5.12 -4.73 -8.04
N LEU A 397 -4.02 -4.32 -8.69
CA LEU A 397 -3.20 -3.22 -8.19
C LEU A 397 -3.87 -1.85 -8.39
N GLY A 398 -4.94 -1.79 -9.24
CA GLY A 398 -5.74 -0.59 -9.48
C GLY A 398 -5.09 0.38 -10.46
N ALA A 399 -5.85 1.38 -10.87
CA ALA A 399 -5.37 2.53 -11.63
C ALA A 399 -4.56 3.51 -10.76
N HIS A 400 -4.82 3.50 -9.47
CA HIS A 400 -4.08 4.14 -8.39
C HIS A 400 -4.21 3.27 -7.15
N ASN A 401 -3.22 3.32 -6.26
CA ASN A 401 -3.24 2.53 -5.03
C ASN A 401 -2.95 3.42 -3.81
N TRP A 402 -2.32 2.90 -2.76
CA TRP A 402 -2.03 3.61 -1.52
C TRP A 402 -0.96 4.71 -1.67
N GLN A 403 -0.22 4.76 -2.78
CA GLN A 403 0.75 5.81 -3.04
C GLN A 403 0.03 7.17 -3.06
N ALA A 404 0.45 8.06 -2.17
CA ALA A 404 -0.28 9.28 -1.92
C ALA A 404 -0.39 10.20 -3.15
N MET A 405 -1.56 10.77 -3.38
CA MET A 405 -1.78 11.91 -4.26
C MET A 405 -1.54 13.24 -3.52
N SER A 406 -1.42 14.36 -4.24
CA SER A 406 -1.34 15.70 -3.67
C SER A 406 -2.36 16.62 -4.33
N VAL A 407 -3.10 17.41 -3.54
CA VAL A 407 -4.17 18.31 -4.01
C VAL A 407 -3.74 19.76 -3.90
N ASP A 408 -3.69 20.46 -5.02
CA ASP A 408 -3.47 21.91 -5.11
C ASP A 408 -4.84 22.58 -5.33
N VAL A 409 -5.48 22.99 -4.24
CA VAL A 409 -6.84 23.57 -4.26
C VAL A 409 -6.85 24.88 -5.05
N ASP A 410 -5.80 25.71 -4.92
CA ASP A 410 -5.71 26.98 -5.62
C ASP A 410 -5.58 26.82 -7.14
N ALA A 411 -4.89 25.77 -7.59
CA ALA A 411 -4.79 25.44 -9.00
C ALA A 411 -5.98 24.60 -9.53
N GLY A 412 -6.80 24.05 -8.65
CA GLY A 412 -7.87 23.10 -8.98
C GLY A 412 -7.34 21.77 -9.54
N LEU A 413 -6.14 21.34 -9.13
CA LEU A 413 -5.45 20.18 -9.68
C LEU A 413 -5.11 19.14 -8.62
N VAL A 414 -5.08 17.90 -9.05
CA VAL A 414 -4.57 16.77 -8.28
C VAL A 414 -3.34 16.20 -8.98
N TYR A 415 -2.21 16.14 -8.27
CA TYR A 415 -1.03 15.43 -8.74
C TYR A 415 -1.15 13.97 -8.32
N LEU A 416 -1.18 13.07 -9.32
CA LEU A 416 -1.63 11.71 -9.13
C LEU A 416 -0.67 10.71 -9.78
N PRO A 417 -0.07 9.77 -9.00
CA PRO A 417 0.61 8.61 -9.57
C PRO A 417 -0.46 7.62 -10.05
N ALA A 418 -0.56 7.43 -11.36
CA ALA A 418 -1.55 6.56 -11.99
C ALA A 418 -0.88 5.43 -12.78
N GLN A 419 -1.65 4.37 -13.07
CA GLN A 419 -1.13 3.24 -13.84
C GLN A 419 -2.22 2.53 -14.64
N ASP A 420 -1.80 1.99 -15.80
CA ASP A 420 -2.52 0.96 -16.54
C ASP A 420 -1.84 -0.38 -16.23
N ASN A 421 -2.36 -1.15 -15.30
CA ASN A 421 -1.83 -2.44 -14.93
C ASN A 421 -2.92 -3.50 -15.04
N PRO A 422 -2.89 -4.35 -16.10
CA PRO A 422 -3.92 -5.37 -16.33
C PRO A 422 -3.72 -6.61 -15.46
N LEU A 423 -4.79 -7.34 -15.22
CA LEU A 423 -4.73 -8.74 -14.83
C LEU A 423 -5.70 -9.56 -15.69
N ILE A 424 -5.33 -10.83 -15.94
CA ILE A 424 -6.24 -11.82 -16.48
C ILE A 424 -6.96 -12.52 -15.33
N TYR A 425 -8.28 -12.49 -15.36
CA TYR A 425 -9.14 -13.12 -14.34
C TYR A 425 -9.76 -14.37 -14.92
N GLU A 426 -9.73 -15.46 -14.17
CA GLU A 426 -10.44 -16.70 -14.44
C GLU A 426 -10.96 -17.28 -13.13
N MET A 427 -12.24 -17.62 -13.07
CA MET A 427 -12.86 -18.17 -11.86
C MET A 427 -12.43 -19.63 -11.64
N VAL A 428 -12.26 -20.03 -10.37
CA VAL A 428 -11.87 -21.39 -9.98
C VAL A 428 -12.82 -22.45 -10.55
N ASP A 429 -12.27 -23.48 -11.19
CA ASP A 429 -13.02 -24.57 -11.80
C ASP A 429 -13.84 -25.35 -10.78
N THR A 430 -13.36 -25.52 -9.56
CA THR A 430 -14.08 -26.21 -8.47
C THR A 430 -15.45 -25.60 -8.20
N TRP A 431 -15.59 -24.28 -8.27
CA TRP A 431 -16.87 -23.63 -8.13
C TRP A 431 -17.78 -23.89 -9.35
N LYS A 432 -17.23 -23.80 -10.57
CA LYS A 432 -17.99 -24.06 -11.81
C LYS A 432 -18.58 -25.47 -11.79
N GLU A 433 -17.82 -26.46 -11.31
CA GLU A 433 -18.22 -27.87 -11.27
C GLU A 433 -19.18 -28.21 -10.12
N THR A 434 -18.98 -27.63 -8.94
CA THR A 434 -19.62 -28.09 -7.71
C THR A 434 -20.57 -27.11 -7.05
N GLY A 435 -20.43 -25.80 -7.36
CA GLY A 435 -21.11 -24.72 -6.65
C GLY A 435 -20.63 -24.54 -5.20
N ILE A 436 -19.50 -25.16 -4.83
CA ILE A 436 -18.95 -25.12 -3.48
C ILE A 436 -17.60 -24.41 -3.49
N TYR A 437 -17.46 -23.38 -2.65
CA TYR A 437 -16.19 -22.72 -2.39
C TYR A 437 -15.68 -23.13 -1.01
N LYS A 438 -14.43 -23.62 -0.97
CA LYS A 438 -13.77 -23.98 0.27
C LYS A 438 -12.73 -22.92 0.60
N ARG A 439 -12.88 -22.26 1.77
CA ARG A 439 -11.89 -21.31 2.27
C ARG A 439 -10.51 -21.98 2.40
N ASN A 440 -9.48 -21.32 1.86
CA ASN A 440 -8.08 -21.66 2.09
C ASN A 440 -7.59 -20.92 3.34
N PRO A 441 -7.33 -21.57 4.48
CA PRO A 441 -6.99 -20.89 5.71
C PRO A 441 -5.58 -20.31 5.72
N GLY A 442 -4.69 -20.80 4.85
CA GLY A 442 -3.27 -20.39 4.79
C GLY A 442 -2.85 -19.69 3.50
N GLY A 443 -3.80 -19.49 2.58
CA GLY A 443 -3.58 -18.85 1.29
C GLY A 443 -4.64 -17.78 1.00
N TRP A 444 -4.61 -17.26 -0.22
CA TRP A 444 -5.55 -16.25 -0.67
C TRP A 444 -6.91 -16.85 -1.02
N ASN A 445 -7.96 -16.13 -0.66
CA ASN A 445 -9.35 -16.49 -0.93
C ASN A 445 -9.94 -15.53 -1.96
N THR A 446 -9.42 -15.57 -3.19
CA THR A 446 -9.84 -14.68 -4.27
C THR A 446 -11.00 -15.23 -5.08
N GLY A 447 -11.11 -16.56 -5.17
CA GLY A 447 -12.03 -17.24 -6.08
C GLY A 447 -11.50 -17.34 -7.51
N LEU A 448 -10.22 -16.98 -7.72
CA LEU A 448 -9.53 -17.06 -9.01
C LEU A 448 -8.62 -18.30 -9.08
N GLU A 449 -8.37 -18.78 -10.29
CA GLU A 449 -7.55 -19.95 -10.58
C GLU A 449 -6.03 -19.63 -10.54
N PHE A 450 -5.56 -19.10 -9.42
CA PHE A 450 -4.14 -18.70 -9.27
C PHE A 450 -3.16 -19.87 -9.42
N GLY A 451 -3.54 -21.08 -9.07
CA GLY A 451 -2.67 -22.25 -9.24
C GLY A 451 -2.21 -22.42 -10.68
N ARG A 452 -3.07 -22.15 -11.66
CA ARG A 452 -2.78 -22.23 -13.10
C ARG A 452 -2.47 -20.88 -13.76
N ILE A 453 -2.17 -19.84 -12.99
CA ILE A 453 -2.02 -18.48 -13.52
C ILE A 453 -0.99 -18.40 -14.65
N THR A 454 0.11 -19.15 -14.57
CA THR A 454 1.12 -19.20 -15.64
C THR A 454 0.55 -19.72 -16.94
N GLN A 455 -0.22 -20.80 -16.91
CA GLN A 455 -0.86 -21.37 -18.10
C GLN A 455 -1.92 -20.42 -18.67
N ILE A 456 -2.71 -19.80 -17.80
CA ILE A 456 -3.74 -18.82 -18.21
C ILE A 456 -3.11 -17.62 -18.91
N LEU A 457 -1.99 -17.12 -18.38
CA LEU A 457 -1.23 -16.04 -18.99
C LEU A 457 -0.69 -16.45 -20.38
N LEU A 458 -0.18 -17.69 -20.51
CA LEU A 458 0.32 -18.22 -21.77
C LEU A 458 -0.75 -18.31 -22.85
N ASP A 459 -1.89 -18.89 -22.48
CA ASP A 459 -2.99 -19.13 -23.42
C ASP A 459 -3.62 -17.81 -23.94
N ASN A 460 -3.38 -16.70 -23.25
CA ASN A 460 -3.95 -15.39 -23.54
C ASN A 460 -2.88 -14.29 -23.74
N PHE A 461 -1.64 -14.65 -23.94
CA PHE A 461 -0.51 -13.71 -23.96
C PHE A 461 -0.60 -12.66 -25.07
N ASP A 462 -1.04 -13.06 -26.27
CA ASP A 462 -1.16 -12.19 -27.44
C ASP A 462 -2.20 -11.05 -27.24
N GLU A 463 -3.10 -11.20 -26.26
CA GLU A 463 -4.15 -10.23 -25.93
C GLU A 463 -3.77 -9.35 -24.74
N GLN A 464 -2.60 -9.53 -24.14
CA GLN A 464 -2.18 -8.80 -22.94
C GLN A 464 -2.02 -7.31 -23.21
N PRO A 465 -2.78 -6.45 -22.50
CA PRO A 465 -2.54 -5.00 -22.55
C PRO A 465 -1.17 -4.65 -21.97
N THR A 466 -0.48 -3.68 -22.56
CA THR A 466 0.83 -3.22 -22.07
C THR A 466 0.69 -2.45 -20.77
N PRO A 467 1.35 -2.88 -19.66
CA PRO A 467 1.37 -2.11 -18.43
C PRO A 467 2.11 -0.78 -18.60
N LYS A 468 1.61 0.30 -17.97
CA LYS A 468 2.18 1.65 -18.01
C LYS A 468 2.05 2.35 -16.68
N GLY A 469 3.02 3.20 -16.37
CA GLY A 469 2.97 4.11 -15.22
C GLY A 469 2.87 5.56 -15.67
N TYR A 470 2.23 6.40 -14.85
CA TYR A 470 2.04 7.81 -15.14
C TYR A 470 2.20 8.66 -13.88
N LEU A 471 2.70 9.88 -14.09
CA LEU A 471 2.46 11.00 -13.16
C LEU A 471 1.60 12.02 -13.91
N LYS A 472 0.49 12.43 -13.28
CA LYS A 472 -0.50 13.32 -13.89
C LYS A 472 -0.73 14.55 -13.03
N ALA A 473 -0.99 15.70 -13.68
CA ALA A 473 -1.75 16.80 -13.08
C ALA A 473 -3.16 16.76 -13.67
N PHE A 474 -4.09 16.30 -12.86
CA PHE A 474 -5.46 15.99 -13.24
C PHE A 474 -6.44 17.01 -12.68
N ASP A 475 -7.36 17.52 -13.51
CA ASP A 475 -8.48 18.34 -13.06
C ASP A 475 -9.67 17.44 -12.69
N PRO A 476 -10.02 17.34 -11.41
CA PRO A 476 -11.06 16.41 -10.96
C PRO A 476 -12.48 16.82 -11.40
N LEU A 477 -12.70 18.09 -11.74
CA LEU A 477 -14.01 18.60 -12.14
C LEU A 477 -14.28 18.40 -13.62
N THR A 478 -13.27 18.60 -14.47
CA THR A 478 -13.41 18.44 -15.93
C THR A 478 -13.03 17.05 -16.42
N GLY A 479 -12.20 16.31 -15.67
CA GLY A 479 -11.64 15.03 -16.10
C GLY A 479 -10.48 15.17 -17.10
N GLU A 480 -9.94 16.37 -17.28
CA GLU A 480 -8.85 16.62 -18.21
C GLU A 480 -7.49 16.59 -17.51
N ASP A 481 -6.50 16.03 -18.17
CA ASP A 481 -5.11 16.12 -17.74
C ASP A 481 -4.51 17.47 -18.17
N ARG A 482 -3.97 18.26 -17.22
CA ARG A 482 -3.17 19.44 -17.52
C ARG A 482 -1.84 19.04 -18.17
N TRP A 483 -1.23 18.00 -17.65
CA TRP A 483 -0.05 17.32 -18.20
C TRP A 483 0.02 15.87 -17.71
N VAL A 484 0.68 15.05 -18.52
CA VAL A 484 0.93 13.62 -18.24
C VAL A 484 2.39 13.30 -18.53
N ILE A 485 3.04 12.58 -17.64
CA ILE A 485 4.39 12.03 -17.83
C ILE A 485 4.27 10.52 -17.73
N GLU A 486 4.65 9.81 -18.79
CA GLU A 486 4.78 8.35 -18.76
C GLU A 486 6.07 7.97 -18.02
N ILE A 487 5.97 7.08 -17.05
CA ILE A 487 7.08 6.54 -16.28
C ILE A 487 7.32 5.11 -16.73
N PRO A 488 8.58 4.69 -16.97
CA PRO A 488 8.86 3.38 -17.56
C PRO A 488 8.52 2.16 -16.70
N HIS A 489 8.04 2.36 -15.47
CA HIS A 489 7.52 1.33 -14.59
C HIS A 489 6.14 1.75 -14.07
N TYR A 490 5.23 0.78 -13.87
CA TYR A 490 3.86 1.11 -13.43
C TYR A 490 3.74 1.34 -11.91
N TRP A 491 4.59 0.70 -11.08
CA TRP A 491 4.50 0.78 -9.62
C TRP A 491 5.49 1.80 -9.07
N ASN A 492 5.05 3.03 -8.83
CA ASN A 492 5.87 4.17 -8.44
C ASN A 492 5.42 4.73 -7.08
N GLY A 493 6.17 5.68 -6.52
CA GLY A 493 5.90 6.26 -5.22
C GLY A 493 4.78 7.30 -5.21
N GLY A 494 4.49 7.84 -4.03
CA GLY A 494 3.57 8.95 -3.85
C GLY A 494 4.19 10.30 -4.21
N VAL A 495 3.37 11.36 -4.18
CA VAL A 495 3.74 12.71 -4.59
C VAL A 495 3.62 13.72 -3.45
N LEU A 496 4.31 14.86 -3.61
CA LEU A 496 4.23 16.05 -2.77
C LEU A 496 4.16 17.28 -3.68
N GLY A 497 3.09 18.07 -3.59
CA GLY A 497 3.01 19.39 -4.19
C GLY A 497 3.45 20.51 -3.23
N THR A 498 3.99 21.61 -3.78
CA THR A 498 4.40 22.76 -2.97
C THR A 498 4.03 24.11 -3.61
N SER A 499 3.82 25.12 -2.77
CA SER A 499 3.67 26.52 -3.22
C SER A 499 4.93 27.09 -3.86
N GLY A 500 6.08 26.40 -3.73
CA GLY A 500 7.30 26.72 -4.49
C GLY A 500 7.20 26.41 -5.99
N GLY A 501 6.06 25.91 -6.45
CA GLY A 501 5.79 25.58 -7.84
C GLY A 501 6.31 24.21 -8.27
N LEU A 502 6.54 23.32 -7.31
CA LEU A 502 7.17 22.01 -7.55
C LEU A 502 6.23 20.85 -7.19
N VAL A 503 6.36 19.76 -7.93
CA VAL A 503 5.84 18.44 -7.59
C VAL A 503 7.02 17.48 -7.44
N PHE A 504 7.18 16.89 -6.26
CA PHE A 504 8.21 15.89 -5.99
C PHE A 504 7.63 14.49 -6.09
N HIS A 505 8.36 13.59 -6.75
CA HIS A 505 7.98 12.21 -6.94
C HIS A 505 9.19 11.29 -6.96
N GLY A 506 9.09 10.14 -6.32
CA GLY A 506 10.07 9.07 -6.38
C GLY A 506 9.55 7.90 -7.20
N ASP A 507 10.39 7.32 -8.05
CA ASP A 507 9.98 6.21 -8.92
C ASP A 507 10.63 4.86 -8.56
N ALA A 508 10.17 3.81 -9.23
CA ALA A 508 10.69 2.46 -9.07
C ALA A 508 12.13 2.31 -9.58
N LEU A 509 12.58 3.19 -10.48
CA LEU A 509 13.93 3.15 -11.05
C LEU A 509 14.97 3.79 -10.13
N GLY A 510 14.52 4.38 -9.01
CA GLY A 510 15.37 5.05 -8.02
C GLY A 510 15.64 6.52 -8.33
N MET A 511 14.85 7.13 -9.22
CA MET A 511 14.97 8.57 -9.52
C MET A 511 14.01 9.37 -8.65
N PHE A 512 14.56 10.27 -7.82
CA PHE A 512 13.81 11.29 -7.10
C PHE A 512 13.80 12.55 -7.93
N THR A 513 12.62 13.01 -8.33
CA THR A 513 12.46 14.07 -9.33
C THR A 513 11.60 15.20 -8.80
N ALA A 514 11.99 16.46 -9.10
CA ALA A 514 11.17 17.65 -8.95
C ALA A 514 10.71 18.12 -10.33
N TYR A 515 9.40 18.23 -10.48
CA TYR A 515 8.73 18.70 -11.69
C TYR A 515 8.18 20.11 -11.49
N ASP A 516 8.10 20.89 -12.56
CA ASP A 516 7.30 22.10 -12.60
C ASP A 516 5.81 21.73 -12.48
N LYS A 517 5.12 22.24 -11.47
CA LYS A 517 3.72 21.92 -11.21
C LYS A 517 2.74 22.31 -12.32
N GLU A 518 3.11 23.30 -13.18
CA GLU A 518 2.24 23.85 -14.21
C GLU A 518 2.27 23.05 -15.53
N ASN A 519 3.42 22.47 -15.87
CA ASN A 519 3.63 21.84 -17.18
C ASN A 519 4.34 20.47 -17.14
N GLY A 520 4.76 20.01 -15.96
CA GLY A 520 5.41 18.70 -15.80
C GLY A 520 6.88 18.67 -16.26
N GLU A 521 7.52 19.81 -16.56
CA GLU A 521 8.93 19.86 -16.93
C GLU A 521 9.82 19.38 -15.77
N ILE A 522 10.81 18.54 -16.07
CA ILE A 522 11.79 18.10 -15.07
C ILE A 522 12.74 19.24 -14.76
N LEU A 523 12.74 19.72 -13.53
CA LEU A 523 13.61 20.78 -13.04
C LEU A 523 14.83 20.26 -12.29
N TRP A 524 14.74 19.09 -11.67
CA TRP A 524 15.80 18.47 -10.92
C TRP A 524 15.57 16.96 -10.79
N GLN A 525 16.66 16.19 -10.78
CA GLN A 525 16.64 14.74 -10.55
C GLN A 525 17.83 14.29 -9.70
N TYR A 526 17.61 13.31 -8.86
CA TYR A 526 18.64 12.67 -8.05
C TYR A 526 18.47 11.16 -8.06
N ASN A 527 19.55 10.42 -8.40
CA ASN A 527 19.53 8.96 -8.35
C ASN A 527 19.81 8.48 -6.92
N THR A 528 18.84 7.83 -6.28
CA THR A 528 18.94 7.27 -4.94
C THR A 528 19.45 5.83 -4.94
N TYR A 529 19.57 5.21 -6.12
CA TYR A 529 19.95 3.80 -6.36
C TYR A 529 19.00 2.78 -5.75
N THR A 530 17.87 3.21 -5.24
CA THR A 530 16.87 2.36 -4.57
C THR A 530 15.48 2.85 -4.94
N SER A 531 14.58 1.93 -5.32
CA SER A 531 13.20 2.27 -5.65
C SER A 531 12.50 3.00 -4.51
N MET A 532 11.61 3.92 -4.83
CA MET A 532 10.84 4.71 -3.88
C MET A 532 9.35 4.41 -4.04
N LEU A 533 8.71 4.02 -2.95
CA LEU A 533 7.26 3.81 -2.87
C LEU A 533 6.62 4.79 -1.88
N ALA A 534 7.36 5.17 -0.84
CA ALA A 534 6.90 6.16 0.14
C ALA A 534 6.67 7.54 -0.51
N PRO A 535 5.69 8.30 -0.03
CA PRO A 535 5.52 9.67 -0.47
C PRO A 535 6.55 10.59 0.20
N PRO A 536 7.06 11.61 -0.51
CA PRO A 536 7.90 12.64 0.10
C PRO A 536 7.10 13.58 1.00
N ILE A 537 7.81 14.23 1.92
CA ILE A 537 7.34 15.36 2.73
C ILE A 537 8.32 16.51 2.65
N THR A 538 7.87 17.72 3.03
CA THR A 538 8.76 18.87 3.23
C THR A 538 8.49 19.53 4.58
N PHE A 539 9.52 20.03 5.20
CA PHE A 539 9.47 20.67 6.51
C PHE A 539 10.52 21.78 6.62
N GLU A 540 10.41 22.61 7.62
CA GLU A 540 11.40 23.63 7.95
C GLU A 540 11.95 23.36 9.36
N ALA A 541 13.26 23.42 9.51
CA ALA A 541 13.94 23.34 10.78
C ALA A 541 15.04 24.43 10.84
N GLU A 542 15.11 25.19 11.94
CA GLU A 542 16.01 26.31 12.10
C GLU A 542 15.98 27.31 10.92
N GLY A 543 14.82 27.57 10.33
CA GLY A 543 14.62 28.49 9.21
C GLY A 543 15.14 28.02 7.85
N VAL A 544 15.45 26.72 7.73
CA VAL A 544 15.87 26.06 6.48
C VAL A 544 14.83 25.04 6.06
N GLN A 545 14.37 25.11 4.81
CA GLN A 545 13.47 24.11 4.23
C GLN A 545 14.21 22.86 3.79
N TYR A 546 13.63 21.72 4.12
CA TYR A 546 14.09 20.38 3.74
C TYR A 546 13.01 19.61 2.98
N VAL A 547 13.43 18.66 2.15
CA VAL A 547 12.56 17.64 1.54
C VAL A 547 13.06 16.27 1.98
N SER A 548 12.16 15.40 2.39
CA SER A 548 12.52 14.06 2.90
C SER A 548 11.75 12.97 2.17
N ILE A 549 12.40 11.82 1.95
CA ILE A 549 11.80 10.63 1.36
C ILE A 549 12.42 9.35 1.94
N LEU A 550 11.61 8.31 2.11
CA LEU A 550 12.06 6.96 2.42
C LEU A 550 12.21 6.16 1.13
N THR A 551 13.30 5.40 1.01
CA THR A 551 13.57 4.52 -0.14
C THR A 551 13.60 3.06 0.28
N GLY A 552 13.14 2.16 -0.58
CA GLY A 552 13.10 0.71 -0.34
C GLY A 552 11.91 0.09 -1.06
N THR A 553 12.13 -0.83 -1.97
CA THR A 553 11.07 -1.55 -2.70
C THR A 553 10.54 -2.75 -1.92
N GLY A 554 9.35 -3.20 -2.30
CA GLY A 554 8.61 -4.32 -1.73
C GLY A 554 7.11 -4.08 -1.82
N GLY A 555 6.35 -4.54 -0.82
CA GLY A 555 4.90 -4.36 -0.82
C GLY A 555 4.23 -5.09 -1.97
N GLY A 556 3.26 -4.44 -2.63
CA GLY A 556 2.53 -5.01 -3.77
C GLY A 556 3.38 -5.37 -4.98
N ASP A 557 4.55 -4.73 -5.13
CA ASP A 557 5.49 -5.02 -6.22
C ASP A 557 6.12 -6.42 -6.13
N LEU A 558 6.16 -7.02 -4.94
CA LEU A 558 6.62 -8.40 -4.77
C LEU A 558 5.75 -9.41 -5.51
N PHE A 559 4.45 -9.13 -5.61
CA PHE A 559 3.51 -9.97 -6.34
C PHE A 559 3.81 -10.02 -7.85
N SER A 560 4.21 -8.89 -8.42
CA SER A 560 4.59 -8.81 -9.83
C SER A 560 5.93 -9.52 -10.11
N GLY A 561 6.81 -9.58 -9.10
CA GLY A 561 8.13 -10.14 -9.23
C GLY A 561 9.04 -9.32 -10.16
N GLU A 562 9.88 -10.00 -10.94
CA GLU A 562 10.70 -9.37 -11.97
C GLU A 562 9.82 -8.96 -13.16
N PRO A 563 9.72 -7.64 -13.51
CA PRO A 563 8.85 -7.22 -14.59
C PRO A 563 9.31 -7.77 -15.94
N LEU A 564 8.33 -8.00 -16.82
CA LEU A 564 8.62 -8.45 -18.17
C LEU A 564 8.67 -7.24 -19.12
N PRO A 565 9.55 -7.24 -20.15
CA PRO A 565 9.56 -6.19 -21.15
C PRO A 565 8.16 -6.01 -21.79
N PRO A 566 7.74 -4.76 -22.12
CA PRO A 566 8.57 -3.54 -22.20
C PRO A 566 8.72 -2.75 -20.90
N VAL A 567 8.21 -3.23 -19.76
CA VAL A 567 8.34 -2.53 -18.47
C VAL A 567 9.79 -2.50 -18.02
N ALA A 568 10.28 -1.35 -17.61
CA ALA A 568 11.65 -1.20 -17.12
C ALA A 568 11.85 -1.94 -15.78
N GLU A 569 13.03 -2.50 -15.58
CA GLU A 569 13.42 -3.08 -14.31
C GLU A 569 13.51 -2.00 -13.22
N HIS A 570 13.00 -2.29 -12.04
CA HIS A 570 13.17 -1.41 -10.88
C HIS A 570 14.61 -1.48 -10.31
N ALA A 571 15.00 -0.46 -9.55
CA ALA A 571 16.38 -0.29 -9.06
C ALA A 571 16.90 -1.48 -8.24
N SER A 572 16.03 -2.20 -7.50
CA SER A 572 16.41 -3.35 -6.68
C SER A 572 16.75 -4.62 -7.49
N LEU A 573 16.58 -4.61 -8.82
CA LEU A 573 17.10 -5.64 -9.71
C LEU A 573 18.53 -5.35 -10.16
N THR A 574 18.94 -4.08 -10.13
CA THR A 574 20.31 -3.64 -10.43
C THR A 574 21.18 -3.60 -9.18
N TYR A 575 20.64 -3.04 -8.10
CA TYR A 575 21.33 -2.87 -6.82
C TYR A 575 20.65 -3.69 -5.73
N ASN A 576 21.39 -4.03 -4.67
CA ASN A 576 20.78 -4.58 -3.46
C ASN A 576 19.81 -3.58 -2.86
N ASN A 577 18.58 -4.00 -2.63
CA ASN A 577 17.56 -3.15 -2.00
C ASN A 577 18.04 -2.67 -0.62
N SER A 578 18.14 -1.35 -0.44
CA SER A 578 18.65 -0.74 0.78
C SER A 578 17.67 0.32 1.29
N GLY A 579 16.97 -0.01 2.37
CA GLY A 579 16.03 0.93 3.00
C GLY A 579 16.77 2.10 3.62
N ARG A 580 16.45 3.33 3.19
CA ARG A 580 17.07 4.59 3.62
C ARG A 580 16.04 5.66 3.87
N LEU A 581 16.36 6.54 4.84
CA LEU A 581 15.74 7.85 4.96
C LEU A 581 16.70 8.89 4.38
N LEU A 582 16.26 9.63 3.37
CA LEU A 582 17.02 10.67 2.71
C LEU A 582 16.41 12.04 3.02
N VAL A 583 17.25 13.03 3.33
CA VAL A 583 16.82 14.41 3.56
C VAL A 583 17.68 15.35 2.72
N PHE A 584 17.01 16.22 1.97
CA PHE A 584 17.59 17.15 1.02
C PHE A 584 17.40 18.61 1.47
N LYS A 585 18.34 19.47 1.11
CA LYS A 585 18.25 20.93 1.25
C LYS A 585 19.01 21.64 0.14
N LEU A 586 18.77 22.93 -0.05
CA LEU A 586 19.58 23.73 -0.97
C LEU A 586 21.04 23.72 -0.52
N GLY A 587 21.94 23.47 -1.47
CA GLY A 587 23.38 23.38 -1.23
C GLY A 587 23.79 22.14 -0.39
N GLY A 588 22.94 21.17 -0.22
CA GLY A 588 23.31 19.89 0.40
C GLY A 588 24.42 19.20 -0.40
N ALA A 589 25.43 18.65 0.28
CA ALA A 589 26.64 18.14 -0.37
C ALA A 589 27.10 16.78 0.18
N VAL A 590 26.25 16.09 0.93
CA VAL A 590 26.56 14.74 1.43
C VAL A 590 26.46 13.75 0.27
N GLU A 591 27.55 13.00 0.05
CA GLU A 591 27.55 11.95 -0.98
C GLU A 591 26.81 10.69 -0.48
N LEU A 592 25.85 10.24 -1.28
CA LEU A 592 25.14 9.01 -1.00
C LEU A 592 26.00 7.79 -1.38
N SER A 593 26.17 6.87 -0.45
CA SER A 593 26.86 5.61 -0.74
C SER A 593 26.07 4.77 -1.75
N VAL A 594 26.72 4.34 -2.84
CA VAL A 594 26.10 3.47 -3.83
C VAL A 594 25.97 2.06 -3.25
N PRO A 595 24.76 1.46 -3.24
CA PRO A 595 24.59 0.07 -2.81
C PRO A 595 25.37 -0.90 -3.74
N ASN A 596 25.74 -2.06 -3.22
CA ASN A 596 26.34 -3.10 -4.04
C ASN A 596 25.39 -3.53 -5.17
N HIS A 597 25.97 -3.81 -6.34
CA HIS A 597 25.19 -4.47 -7.40
C HIS A 597 24.64 -5.79 -6.90
N ARG A 598 23.41 -6.08 -7.29
CA ARG A 598 22.78 -7.35 -6.98
C ARG A 598 23.42 -8.47 -7.78
N ASP A 599 23.85 -9.52 -7.12
CA ASP A 599 24.23 -10.76 -7.80
C ASP A 599 22.98 -11.46 -8.34
N ARG A 600 22.88 -11.62 -9.65
CA ARG A 600 21.78 -12.31 -10.36
C ARG A 600 22.23 -13.66 -10.92
N SER A 601 23.42 -14.14 -10.54
CA SER A 601 23.92 -15.43 -11.00
C SER A 601 23.07 -16.58 -10.48
N ILE A 602 22.72 -17.50 -11.37
CA ILE A 602 21.93 -18.68 -11.03
C ILE A 602 22.87 -19.90 -11.03
N PRO A 603 23.06 -20.59 -9.91
CA PRO A 603 23.92 -21.78 -9.85
C PRO A 603 23.34 -22.93 -10.68
N ALA A 604 24.20 -23.85 -11.10
CA ALA A 604 23.75 -25.07 -11.77
C ALA A 604 22.87 -25.92 -10.87
N GLN A 605 21.79 -26.46 -11.43
CA GLN A 605 20.83 -27.26 -10.67
C GLN A 605 21.05 -28.76 -10.90
N ASP A 606 20.91 -29.57 -9.85
CA ASP A 606 20.83 -31.04 -10.01
C ASP A 606 19.41 -31.44 -10.42
N LEU A 607 19.25 -31.88 -11.66
CA LEU A 607 17.96 -32.30 -12.22
C LEU A 607 17.78 -33.84 -12.28
N THR A 608 18.66 -34.60 -11.63
CA THR A 608 18.65 -36.09 -11.75
C THR A 608 17.37 -36.76 -11.21
N GLN A 609 16.66 -36.09 -10.33
CA GLN A 609 15.40 -36.58 -9.73
C GLN A 609 14.17 -35.75 -10.13
N VAL A 610 14.32 -34.83 -11.07
CA VAL A 610 13.23 -33.96 -11.52
C VAL A 610 12.42 -34.70 -12.59
N ASN A 611 11.08 -34.65 -12.49
CA ASN A 611 10.17 -35.22 -13.49
C ASN A 611 8.99 -34.29 -13.78
N ASP A 612 8.48 -34.34 -15.01
CA ASP A 612 7.49 -33.39 -15.53
C ASP A 612 6.18 -33.36 -14.73
N SER A 613 5.72 -34.51 -14.24
CA SER A 613 4.46 -34.53 -13.46
C SER A 613 4.63 -33.91 -12.05
N ALA A 614 5.82 -34.02 -11.44
CA ALA A 614 6.10 -33.33 -10.18
C ALA A 614 6.29 -31.84 -10.40
N ILE A 615 6.94 -31.43 -11.49
CA ILE A 615 7.07 -30.02 -11.87
C ILE A 615 5.69 -29.38 -12.01
N ALA A 616 4.77 -30.00 -12.78
CA ALA A 616 3.43 -29.45 -12.99
C ALA A 616 2.63 -29.33 -11.70
N ARG A 617 2.69 -30.31 -10.80
CA ARG A 617 2.03 -30.20 -9.47
C ARG A 617 2.72 -29.16 -8.61
N GLY A 618 4.05 -29.08 -8.65
CA GLY A 618 4.84 -28.09 -7.90
C GLY A 618 4.55 -26.67 -8.32
N GLU A 619 4.32 -26.41 -9.60
CA GLU A 619 3.91 -25.12 -10.11
C GLU A 619 2.57 -24.66 -9.54
N LEU A 620 1.56 -25.53 -9.53
CA LEU A 620 0.25 -25.22 -8.94
C LEU A 620 0.38 -24.78 -7.47
N HIS A 621 1.11 -25.57 -6.66
CA HIS A 621 1.31 -25.24 -5.24
C HIS A 621 2.21 -24.02 -5.04
N TYR A 622 3.22 -23.82 -5.89
CA TYR A 622 4.08 -22.64 -5.83
C TYR A 622 3.28 -21.37 -6.08
N ASN A 623 2.47 -21.32 -7.14
CA ASN A 623 1.64 -20.17 -7.47
C ASN A 623 0.61 -19.88 -6.37
N GLU A 624 0.09 -20.92 -5.70
CA GLU A 624 -0.90 -20.77 -4.61
C GLU A 624 -0.30 -20.25 -3.29
N TYR A 625 0.95 -20.63 -2.94
CA TYR A 625 1.50 -20.37 -1.60
C TYR A 625 2.82 -19.61 -1.59
N CYS A 626 3.60 -19.60 -2.66
CA CYS A 626 4.96 -19.08 -2.68
C CYS A 626 5.13 -17.83 -3.57
N GLY A 627 4.41 -17.79 -4.70
CA GLY A 627 4.54 -16.79 -5.75
C GLY A 627 4.32 -15.36 -5.25
N PHE A 628 3.42 -15.16 -4.28
CA PHE A 628 3.11 -13.86 -3.69
C PHE A 628 4.31 -13.18 -2.98
N CYS A 629 5.25 -13.97 -2.49
CA CYS A 629 6.46 -13.47 -1.84
C CYS A 629 7.70 -13.60 -2.74
N HIS A 630 7.83 -14.74 -3.44
CA HIS A 630 9.04 -15.06 -4.22
C HIS A 630 8.93 -14.71 -5.71
N GLY A 631 7.83 -14.06 -6.11
CA GLY A 631 7.55 -13.65 -7.48
C GLY A 631 6.94 -14.76 -8.33
N LEU A 632 6.12 -14.37 -9.30
CA LEU A 632 5.58 -15.30 -10.29
C LEU A 632 6.72 -15.96 -11.05
N VAL A 633 6.52 -17.23 -11.45
CA VAL A 633 7.52 -18.04 -12.17
C VAL A 633 8.90 -18.09 -11.50
N VAL A 634 8.93 -17.97 -10.15
CA VAL A 634 10.16 -18.01 -9.30
C VAL A 634 11.09 -16.80 -9.52
N ARG A 635 10.62 -15.71 -10.12
CA ARG A 635 11.41 -14.50 -10.37
C ARG A 635 11.13 -13.42 -9.32
N SER A 636 12.03 -13.32 -8.33
CA SER A 636 11.90 -12.38 -7.22
C SER A 636 12.14 -10.93 -7.63
N GLY A 637 11.31 -10.01 -7.16
CA GLY A 637 11.49 -8.56 -7.28
C GLY A 637 12.64 -7.95 -6.47
N GLY A 638 13.38 -8.72 -5.66
CA GLY A 638 14.61 -8.27 -5.00
C GLY A 638 14.52 -7.96 -3.52
N ALA A 639 13.34 -7.73 -2.97
CA ALA A 639 13.17 -7.50 -1.54
C ALA A 639 13.11 -8.82 -0.73
N ILE A 640 12.71 -9.92 -1.37
CA ILE A 640 12.69 -11.27 -0.80
C ILE A 640 13.66 -12.16 -1.58
N ALA A 641 14.12 -13.25 -0.94
CA ALA A 641 15.09 -14.16 -1.51
C ALA A 641 14.64 -14.71 -2.89
N ASP A 642 15.53 -14.64 -3.85
CA ASP A 642 15.37 -15.29 -5.15
C ASP A 642 15.67 -16.79 -5.04
N LEU A 643 14.65 -17.63 -5.16
CA LEU A 643 14.79 -19.07 -4.98
C LEU A 643 15.62 -19.73 -6.07
N ARG A 644 15.80 -19.09 -7.24
CA ARG A 644 16.69 -19.56 -8.31
C ARG A 644 18.16 -19.59 -7.88
N GLN A 645 18.51 -18.80 -6.84
CA GLN A 645 19.87 -18.63 -6.32
C GLN A 645 20.21 -19.55 -5.14
N MET A 646 19.34 -20.50 -4.79
CA MET A 646 19.59 -21.44 -3.70
C MET A 646 20.87 -22.22 -3.94
N ASN A 647 21.70 -22.34 -2.88
CA ASN A 647 22.89 -23.20 -2.86
C ASN A 647 22.55 -24.62 -2.42
N ASP A 648 23.49 -25.56 -2.56
CA ASP A 648 23.29 -26.96 -2.22
C ASP A 648 22.83 -27.17 -0.78
N ALA A 649 23.40 -26.43 0.18
CA ALA A 649 23.01 -26.53 1.59
C ALA A 649 21.54 -26.10 1.83
N THR A 650 21.03 -25.14 1.06
CA THR A 650 19.62 -24.73 1.13
C THR A 650 18.72 -25.78 0.49
N HIS A 651 19.15 -26.38 -0.61
CA HIS A 651 18.44 -27.49 -1.27
C HIS A 651 18.32 -28.72 -0.34
N GLU A 652 19.35 -29.06 0.42
CA GLU A 652 19.35 -30.20 1.36
C GLU A 652 18.30 -30.07 2.46
N VAL A 653 18.00 -28.84 2.88
CA VAL A 653 17.05 -28.57 3.98
C VAL A 653 15.72 -27.93 3.49
N PHE A 654 15.42 -27.99 2.20
CA PHE A 654 14.26 -27.31 1.61
C PHE A 654 12.94 -27.66 2.30
N ASN A 655 12.67 -28.95 2.53
CA ASN A 655 11.47 -29.38 3.24
C ASN A 655 11.42 -28.86 4.69
N GLN A 656 12.56 -28.82 5.39
CA GLN A 656 12.61 -28.27 6.74
C GLN A 656 12.33 -26.76 6.73
N ILE A 657 12.76 -26.02 5.68
CA ILE A 657 12.42 -24.62 5.53
C ILE A 657 10.92 -24.44 5.28
N VAL A 658 10.37 -25.19 4.32
CA VAL A 658 8.98 -25.02 3.88
C VAL A 658 7.98 -25.62 4.87
N ILE A 659 8.23 -26.81 5.41
CA ILE A 659 7.29 -27.51 6.29
C ILE A 659 7.53 -27.09 7.74
N ASP A 660 8.77 -27.24 8.23
CA ASP A 660 9.06 -27.04 9.66
C ASP A 660 9.32 -25.58 10.04
N GLY A 661 9.54 -24.71 9.01
CA GLY A 661 9.75 -23.26 9.22
C GLY A 661 11.07 -22.92 9.92
N ILE A 662 12.16 -23.67 9.68
CA ILE A 662 13.46 -23.42 10.34
C ILE A 662 14.03 -22.02 10.04
N TYR A 663 13.52 -21.32 9.01
CA TYR A 663 13.84 -19.92 8.70
C TYR A 663 12.76 -18.94 9.18
N GLY A 664 11.87 -19.35 10.08
CA GLY A 664 10.84 -18.49 10.68
C GLY A 664 11.42 -17.21 11.29
N SER A 665 12.56 -17.27 11.97
CA SER A 665 13.26 -16.09 12.52
C SER A 665 13.74 -15.10 11.46
N LYS A 666 13.85 -15.55 10.18
CA LYS A 666 14.19 -14.71 9.01
C LYS A 666 12.96 -14.20 8.27
N GLY A 667 11.75 -14.56 8.72
CA GLY A 667 10.47 -14.18 8.08
C GLY A 667 9.88 -15.21 7.13
N MET A 668 10.57 -16.38 6.93
CA MET A 668 10.02 -17.51 6.16
C MET A 668 9.34 -18.49 7.12
N ALA A 669 8.01 -18.34 7.28
CA ALA A 669 7.21 -19.22 8.14
C ALA A 669 7.07 -20.64 7.57
N GLY A 670 6.75 -21.62 8.42
CA GLY A 670 6.40 -22.97 7.98
C GLY A 670 4.99 -23.04 7.39
N PHE A 671 4.76 -24.05 6.56
CA PHE A 671 3.49 -24.29 5.83
C PHE A 671 2.89 -25.68 6.12
N ALA A 672 3.29 -26.34 7.22
CA ALA A 672 2.77 -27.67 7.58
C ALA A 672 1.25 -27.74 7.78
N ASP A 673 0.60 -26.58 7.97
CA ASP A 673 -0.85 -26.45 8.10
C ASP A 673 -1.61 -26.56 6.74
N VAL A 674 -0.91 -26.33 5.62
CA VAL A 674 -1.51 -26.32 4.26
C VAL A 674 -0.76 -27.15 3.24
N LEU A 675 0.49 -27.53 3.49
CA LEU A 675 1.31 -28.34 2.59
C LEU A 675 1.80 -29.64 3.29
N THR A 676 1.80 -30.71 2.53
CA THR A 676 2.47 -31.96 2.94
C THR A 676 3.93 -31.94 2.49
N PRO A 677 4.83 -32.78 3.10
CA PRO A 677 6.20 -32.91 2.63
C PRO A 677 6.33 -33.30 1.15
N SER A 678 5.43 -34.13 0.63
CA SER A 678 5.43 -34.51 -0.81
C SER A 678 5.09 -33.32 -1.72
N GLN A 679 4.17 -32.42 -1.30
CA GLN A 679 3.88 -31.21 -2.06
C GLN A 679 5.05 -30.22 -2.01
N ALA A 680 5.74 -30.13 -0.89
CA ALA A 680 6.98 -29.34 -0.80
C ALA A 680 8.10 -29.92 -1.70
N ASP A 681 8.20 -31.26 -1.83
CA ASP A 681 9.11 -31.88 -2.80
C ASP A 681 8.73 -31.55 -4.24
N ASP A 682 7.44 -31.55 -4.59
CA ASP A 682 6.97 -31.14 -5.92
C ASP A 682 7.32 -29.68 -6.19
N ILE A 683 7.08 -28.76 -5.23
CA ILE A 683 7.49 -27.34 -5.32
C ILE A 683 9.01 -27.23 -5.53
N HIS A 684 9.81 -28.01 -4.80
CA HIS A 684 11.27 -28.00 -4.92
C HIS A 684 11.73 -28.39 -6.33
N GLN A 685 11.11 -29.41 -6.94
CA GLN A 685 11.38 -29.80 -8.32
C GLN A 685 11.02 -28.71 -9.31
N PHE A 686 9.87 -28.04 -9.14
CA PHE A 686 9.49 -26.90 -9.96
C PHE A 686 10.52 -25.76 -9.87
N VAL A 687 10.91 -25.36 -8.65
CA VAL A 687 11.89 -24.29 -8.43
C VAL A 687 13.24 -24.61 -9.11
N ARG A 688 13.74 -25.85 -8.98
CA ARG A 688 14.98 -26.30 -9.62
C ARG A 688 14.89 -26.27 -11.15
N ALA A 689 13.79 -26.78 -11.68
CA ALA A 689 13.59 -26.80 -13.14
C ALA A 689 13.53 -25.37 -13.70
N ARG A 690 12.81 -24.47 -13.01
CA ARG A 690 12.72 -23.06 -13.39
C ARG A 690 14.06 -22.34 -13.31
N ALA A 691 14.82 -22.55 -12.22
CA ALA A 691 16.16 -21.99 -12.06
C ALA A 691 17.11 -22.46 -13.17
N ASN A 692 17.07 -23.74 -13.55
CA ASN A 692 17.89 -24.26 -14.65
C ASN A 692 17.50 -23.62 -15.99
N GLN A 693 16.21 -23.49 -16.27
CA GLN A 693 15.73 -22.86 -17.51
C GLN A 693 16.22 -21.41 -17.63
N ASP A 694 16.07 -20.59 -16.58
CA ASP A 694 16.54 -19.20 -16.58
C ASP A 694 18.07 -19.12 -16.67
N ARG A 695 18.79 -20.08 -16.08
CA ARG A 695 20.24 -20.19 -16.23
C ARG A 695 20.65 -20.48 -17.67
N GLU A 696 20.01 -21.42 -18.37
CA GLU A 696 20.31 -21.73 -19.77
C GLU A 696 20.05 -20.51 -20.69
N VAL A 697 19.02 -19.70 -20.38
CA VAL A 697 18.82 -18.42 -21.07
C VAL A 697 19.96 -17.46 -20.81
N SER A 698 20.40 -17.30 -19.56
CA SER A 698 21.49 -16.39 -19.20
C SER A 698 22.84 -16.78 -19.85
N LEU A 699 23.01 -18.06 -20.11
CA LEU A 699 24.19 -18.60 -20.83
C LEU A 699 24.06 -18.53 -22.36
N GLY A 700 22.90 -18.11 -22.88
CA GLY A 700 22.64 -18.07 -24.34
C GLY A 700 22.35 -19.44 -24.96
N ASN A 701 22.14 -20.48 -24.15
CA ASN A 701 21.83 -21.83 -24.61
C ASN A 701 20.34 -22.00 -24.95
N MET A 702 19.47 -21.13 -24.45
CA MET A 702 18.03 -21.11 -24.67
C MET A 702 17.58 -19.70 -25.06
N LYS A 703 16.56 -19.60 -25.92
CA LYS A 703 15.99 -18.30 -26.28
C LYS A 703 15.10 -17.78 -25.15
N PRO A 704 15.11 -16.47 -24.88
CA PRO A 704 14.26 -15.86 -23.83
C PRO A 704 12.77 -16.15 -23.99
N GLU A 705 12.26 -16.17 -25.23
CA GLU A 705 10.85 -16.41 -25.53
C GLU A 705 10.41 -17.82 -25.10
N LEU A 706 11.30 -18.78 -25.13
CA LEU A 706 11.06 -20.17 -24.73
C LEU A 706 11.13 -20.36 -23.20
N ALA A 707 11.87 -19.48 -22.52
CA ALA A 707 12.02 -19.53 -21.07
C ALA A 707 10.98 -18.69 -20.33
N GLN A 708 10.29 -17.83 -21.04
CA GLN A 708 9.38 -16.90 -20.37
C GLN A 708 8.19 -17.63 -19.75
N LEU A 709 7.71 -18.71 -20.35
CA LEU A 709 6.43 -19.29 -19.95
C LEU A 709 6.25 -20.81 -20.23
N THR A 710 7.10 -21.54 -20.97
CA THR A 710 6.82 -22.95 -21.34
C THR A 710 7.72 -23.98 -20.70
N TRP A 711 7.11 -25.09 -20.28
CA TRP A 711 7.72 -26.39 -20.10
C TRP A 711 7.55 -27.20 -21.41
N GLN A 712 8.58 -27.30 -22.25
CA GLN A 712 8.68 -28.31 -23.32
C GLN A 712 9.97 -29.05 -23.19
#